data_e788ea5fffb22de83610b3ebcde46c46
#
_entry.id   e788ea5fffb22de83610b3ebcde46c46
#
_cell.length_a   1.000
_cell.length_b   1.000
_cell.length_c   1.000
_cell.angle_alpha   90.00
_cell.angle_beta   90.00
_cell.angle_gamma   90.00
#
_symmetry.space_group_name_H-M   'P 1'
#
loop_
_entity.id
_entity.type
_entity.pdbx_description
1 polymer ?
#
loop_
_entity_poly.entity_id
_entity_poly.type
_entity_poly.pdbx_seq_one_letter_code
_entity_poly.pdbx_strand_id
1 'polypeptide(L)'
;MPGQQISQPNPPPDPSHIPDSMLDYQVQLTTAEVLSQDELSDIEKFRRAANYIAAAMIFLKSNVFLERDLTFDDIKPRLLGHWGTCPGLVLVYAHLNRIIRKTDIEAVLVVGPGHGAPAILSCLWLEDSISPFWRLYTQDRSGLDRLVTKFSAPGGFPSHINAETPGSIHEGGELGYALSVAFGAVMDHPDLIVACIVGDGEAETGPTATAWHGYKYIDPAESGAVLPILHVNGFKISERTIYGCMDNKELIALFSGYGYQVRIVEDLDNIDQDMAASMEWAVDEIGRIQRAARSGQPIVKPRWPVLIMRTPKGWSGPKQMHGEFIEGSFHSHQVPLPDAKSSSEELAALQTWLASYRPYELFHSTGGEGEIEGAPIEDVMRVVPENPEKRLGQRREVYKSFNPLKVPEWTTYGVKQGTQMSCMKSVGEFLKEVIKENPKSFRIFSPDELVSNKLDAVLDHSGRNFQWDVASRANGGRVIEILSEHTCQGMLQGYTLTGRTAFFPSYEAFLGIVHTMMVQYSKFVKMARQTDWRHDFGSVNYLETSTWARQEHNGFSHQNPSFIGAILNLKPTLARVYLPPDANCFLSTVAHCLRAKNYVNLMVGSKQPSPVWLSPEEADRHCVAGASVWKFASVDDGVDPDVVIVGIGVEVTFEVIAAAALLRKLVPNLRVRVVNVTDLMVLGPHGSHPHALSDPDFNTLFTPDKHIHINYHGYPIEVKGLLFGRPGVGRITIEGYREEGTTTSPFDMMLCNHTSRYHVAAAALRGGALQNPKVSADAHEKATFIMHIAQKDKEYIYQNGKDPNDTFNTPTFD
;
A
#
# COMPACT_ATOMS: atom_id res chain seq x y z
N MET A 1 1.25 39.41 -9.87
CA MET A 1 2.10 38.26 -9.41
C MET A 1 3.06 38.83 -8.39
N PRO A 2 2.99 38.53 -7.11
CA PRO A 2 4.03 38.80 -6.14
C PRO A 2 5.12 37.75 -6.31
N GLY A 3 6.38 38.20 -6.29
CA GLY A 3 7.54 37.42 -6.71
C GLY A 3 7.71 36.10 -5.97
N GLN A 4 7.79 35.02 -6.76
CA GLN A 4 8.53 33.86 -6.36
C GLN A 4 9.97 34.29 -6.06
N GLN A 5 10.37 34.22 -4.79
CA GLN A 5 11.79 34.11 -4.49
C GLN A 5 12.27 32.85 -5.19
N ILE A 6 12.95 33.02 -6.31
CA ILE A 6 13.75 31.95 -6.92
C ILE A 6 14.74 31.59 -5.81
N SER A 7 14.56 30.43 -5.18
CA SER A 7 15.54 29.88 -4.30
C SER A 7 16.86 29.83 -5.09
N GLN A 8 17.89 30.45 -4.58
CA GLN A 8 19.22 30.32 -5.18
C GLN A 8 19.51 28.82 -5.29
N PRO A 9 20.15 28.37 -6.38
CA PRO A 9 20.56 26.97 -6.48
C PRO A 9 21.35 26.64 -5.21
N ASN A 10 20.95 25.56 -4.52
CA ASN A 10 21.68 25.10 -3.34
C ASN A 10 23.16 25.01 -3.70
N PRO A 11 24.05 25.65 -2.94
CA PRO A 11 25.47 25.46 -3.19
C PRO A 11 25.76 23.94 -3.08
N PRO A 12 26.69 23.42 -3.88
CA PRO A 12 27.07 22.01 -3.72
C PRO A 12 27.46 21.79 -2.25
N PRO A 13 27.10 20.63 -1.65
CA PRO A 13 27.39 20.35 -0.25
C PRO A 13 28.87 20.57 -0.01
N ASP A 14 29.19 21.38 1.01
CA ASP A 14 30.56 21.68 1.38
C ASP A 14 31.32 20.38 1.70
N PRO A 15 32.35 20.00 0.94
CA PRO A 15 33.09 18.77 1.18
C PRO A 15 33.76 18.74 2.57
N SER A 16 33.96 19.88 3.23
CA SER A 16 34.51 19.96 4.59
C SER A 16 33.56 19.40 5.67
N HIS A 17 32.30 19.16 5.34
CA HIS A 17 31.32 18.54 6.26
C HIS A 17 31.23 17.01 6.13
N ILE A 18 32.03 16.38 5.29
CA ILE A 18 32.23 14.94 5.32
C ILE A 18 33.32 14.69 6.38
N PRO A 19 33.00 14.14 7.56
CA PRO A 19 34.02 13.79 8.52
C PRO A 19 35.05 12.84 7.89
N ASP A 20 36.33 13.03 8.10
CA ASP A 20 37.38 12.12 7.63
C ASP A 20 37.16 10.68 8.09
N SER A 21 36.46 10.50 9.23
CA SER A 21 35.96 9.20 9.71
C SER A 21 34.98 8.48 8.76
N MET A 22 34.47 9.14 7.73
CA MET A 22 33.65 8.48 6.68
C MET A 22 34.52 7.70 5.70
N LEU A 23 35.78 7.94 5.58
CA LEU A 23 36.72 7.25 4.70
C LEU A 23 37.47 6.13 5.42
N ASP A 24 37.49 6.12 6.73
CA ASP A 24 38.06 5.03 7.54
C ASP A 24 37.01 3.92 7.72
N TYR A 25 36.84 3.10 6.68
CA TYR A 25 36.05 1.87 6.71
C TYR A 25 36.82 0.78 7.50
N GLN A 26 37.03 0.99 8.78
CA GLN A 26 37.37 -0.12 9.65
C GLN A 26 36.11 -0.85 10.00
N VAL A 27 35.87 -1.99 9.34
CA VAL A 27 35.00 -3.03 9.86
C VAL A 27 35.56 -3.38 11.25
N GLN A 28 34.93 -2.83 12.28
CA GLN A 28 35.18 -3.32 13.62
C GLN A 28 34.46 -4.67 13.72
N LEU A 29 35.20 -5.72 13.35
CA LEU A 29 34.89 -7.06 13.81
C LEU A 29 34.93 -6.99 15.34
N THR A 30 33.79 -7.06 15.96
CA THR A 30 33.75 -6.99 17.42
C THR A 30 34.11 -8.35 17.93
N THR A 31 35.31 -8.47 18.53
CA THR A 31 35.71 -9.61 19.33
C THR A 31 35.15 -9.55 20.78
N ALA A 32 34.22 -8.66 21.04
CA ALA A 32 33.63 -8.51 22.37
C ALA A 32 32.66 -9.67 22.66
N GLU A 33 33.02 -10.50 23.64
CA GLU A 33 32.08 -11.45 24.22
C GLU A 33 31.05 -10.69 25.04
N VAL A 34 29.83 -10.52 24.48
CA VAL A 34 28.70 -9.83 25.12
C VAL A 34 27.67 -10.78 25.72
N LEU A 35 27.71 -12.07 25.34
CA LEU A 35 26.86 -13.14 25.87
C LEU A 35 27.64 -13.92 26.93
N SER A 36 27.02 -14.20 28.06
CA SER A 36 27.46 -15.24 28.99
C SER A 36 27.30 -16.63 28.38
N GLN A 37 27.94 -17.64 28.96
CA GLN A 37 27.80 -19.02 28.49
C GLN A 37 26.36 -19.56 28.63
N ASP A 38 25.64 -19.11 29.65
CA ASP A 38 24.22 -19.48 29.85
C ASP A 38 23.36 -18.86 28.78
N GLU A 39 23.48 -17.54 28.50
CA GLU A 39 22.76 -16.86 27.43
C GLU A 39 23.05 -17.48 26.05
N LEU A 40 24.30 -17.83 25.77
CA LEU A 40 24.70 -18.49 24.54
C LEU A 40 24.01 -19.86 24.41
N SER A 41 24.00 -20.67 25.48
CA SER A 41 23.32 -21.95 25.54
C SER A 41 21.79 -21.82 25.32
N ASP A 42 21.15 -20.83 25.95
CA ASP A 42 19.73 -20.60 25.84
C ASP A 42 19.33 -20.17 24.41
N ILE A 43 20.09 -19.26 23.79
CA ILE A 43 19.89 -18.82 22.41
C ILE A 43 20.08 -19.99 21.42
N GLU A 44 21.12 -20.81 21.61
CA GLU A 44 21.34 -22.01 20.79
C GLU A 44 20.14 -22.95 20.87
N LYS A 45 19.63 -23.23 22.08
CA LYS A 45 18.47 -24.10 22.28
C LYS A 45 17.21 -23.50 21.63
N PHE A 46 16.96 -22.20 21.77
CA PHE A 46 15.84 -21.53 21.11
C PHE A 46 15.93 -21.66 19.58
N ARG A 47 17.10 -21.41 19.01
CA ARG A 47 17.33 -21.53 17.56
C ARG A 47 17.14 -22.98 17.07
N ARG A 48 17.64 -23.96 17.83
CA ARG A 48 17.43 -25.39 17.52
C ARG A 48 15.95 -25.75 17.53
N ALA A 49 15.21 -25.30 18.55
CA ALA A 49 13.78 -25.56 18.68
C ALA A 49 13.02 -24.92 17.51
N ALA A 50 13.29 -23.65 17.20
CA ALA A 50 12.62 -22.95 16.10
C ALA A 50 12.93 -23.58 14.74
N ASN A 51 14.19 -23.91 14.46
CA ASN A 51 14.58 -24.55 13.20
C ASN A 51 13.98 -25.96 13.08
N TYR A 52 13.93 -26.72 14.17
CA TYR A 52 13.26 -28.02 14.22
C TYR A 52 11.78 -27.89 13.84
N ILE A 53 11.04 -27.03 14.51
CA ILE A 53 9.62 -26.81 14.25
C ILE A 53 9.40 -26.33 12.80
N ALA A 54 10.24 -25.42 12.30
CA ALA A 54 10.16 -24.91 10.93
C ALA A 54 10.36 -26.03 9.89
N ALA A 55 11.36 -26.89 10.08
CA ALA A 55 11.57 -28.05 9.22
C ALA A 55 10.42 -29.06 9.33
N ALA A 56 10.00 -29.38 10.56
CA ALA A 56 8.87 -30.29 10.81
C ALA A 56 7.59 -29.82 10.12
N MET A 57 7.29 -28.51 10.16
CA MET A 57 6.14 -27.91 9.45
C MET A 57 6.14 -28.16 7.94
N ILE A 58 7.31 -28.21 7.33
CA ILE A 58 7.43 -28.46 5.88
C ILE A 58 7.12 -29.93 5.56
N PHE A 59 7.57 -30.86 6.39
CA PHE A 59 7.59 -32.29 6.05
C PHE A 59 6.55 -33.14 6.75
N LEU A 60 6.28 -32.93 8.06
CA LEU A 60 5.61 -33.92 8.90
C LEU A 60 4.08 -33.72 8.97
N LYS A 61 3.35 -34.84 8.87
CA LYS A 61 1.90 -34.93 9.19
C LYS A 61 1.63 -35.79 10.46
N SER A 62 2.63 -36.43 11.01
CA SER A 62 2.58 -37.22 12.25
C SER A 62 3.99 -37.43 12.81
N ASN A 63 4.14 -38.03 13.99
CA ASN A 63 5.42 -38.29 14.67
C ASN A 63 6.25 -37.00 14.87
N VAL A 64 5.57 -35.93 15.29
CA VAL A 64 6.12 -34.57 15.36
C VAL A 64 7.32 -34.45 16.28
N PHE A 65 7.49 -35.34 17.25
CA PHE A 65 8.61 -35.34 18.21
C PHE A 65 9.68 -36.42 17.94
N LEU A 66 9.60 -37.11 16.80
CA LEU A 66 10.51 -38.20 16.43
C LEU A 66 10.60 -39.30 17.51
N GLU A 67 9.48 -39.65 18.13
CA GLU A 67 9.42 -40.71 19.16
C GLU A 67 9.71 -42.12 18.60
N ARG A 68 9.74 -42.26 17.30
CA ARG A 68 10.18 -43.40 16.52
C ARG A 68 10.82 -42.96 15.21
N ASP A 69 11.45 -43.88 14.51
CA ASP A 69 11.96 -43.60 13.17
C ASP A 69 10.83 -43.18 12.22
N LEU A 70 11.16 -42.27 11.32
CA LEU A 70 10.23 -41.79 10.31
C LEU A 70 9.89 -42.88 9.29
N THR A 71 8.64 -42.91 8.90
CA THR A 71 8.14 -43.74 7.79
C THR A 71 7.55 -42.84 6.72
N PHE A 72 7.31 -43.35 5.51
CA PHE A 72 6.64 -42.58 4.45
C PHE A 72 5.25 -42.09 4.88
N ASP A 73 4.60 -42.81 5.81
CA ASP A 73 3.30 -42.43 6.35
C ASP A 73 3.35 -41.16 7.25
N ASP A 74 4.54 -40.80 7.73
CA ASP A 74 4.71 -39.59 8.53
C ASP A 74 4.86 -38.31 7.68
N ILE A 75 5.11 -38.47 6.38
CA ILE A 75 5.41 -37.37 5.47
C ILE A 75 4.13 -36.84 4.82
N LYS A 76 4.01 -35.54 4.73
CA LYS A 76 2.89 -34.87 4.06
C LYS A 76 2.79 -35.27 2.59
N PRO A 77 1.58 -35.46 2.04
CA PRO A 77 1.41 -35.83 0.63
C PRO A 77 1.83 -34.68 -0.31
N ARG A 78 1.75 -33.44 0.17
CA ARG A 78 2.20 -32.23 -0.52
C ARG A 78 3.15 -31.45 0.39
N LEU A 79 4.42 -31.41 0.01
CA LEU A 79 5.44 -30.65 0.71
C LEU A 79 5.38 -29.19 0.25
N LEU A 80 5.21 -28.26 1.20
CA LEU A 80 5.17 -26.83 0.96
C LEU A 80 5.84 -26.07 2.10
N GLY A 81 6.64 -25.12 1.74
CA GLY A 81 7.38 -24.24 2.63
C GLY A 81 8.73 -23.87 2.01
N HIS A 82 9.41 -22.91 2.59
CA HIS A 82 10.69 -22.41 2.09
C HIS A 82 11.71 -22.46 3.22
N TRP A 83 12.58 -23.48 3.17
CA TRP A 83 13.61 -23.68 4.18
C TRP A 83 14.74 -22.64 4.08
N GLY A 84 15.12 -22.28 2.85
CA GLY A 84 16.37 -21.59 2.54
C GLY A 84 16.67 -20.34 3.35
N THR A 85 15.65 -19.56 3.71
CA THR A 85 15.79 -18.33 4.50
C THR A 85 15.49 -18.54 6.00
N CYS A 86 14.85 -19.65 6.39
CA CYS A 86 14.38 -19.88 7.76
C CYS A 86 15.46 -19.71 8.82
N PRO A 87 16.67 -20.33 8.71
CA PRO A 87 17.65 -20.23 9.78
C PRO A 87 18.15 -18.82 10.06
N GLY A 88 18.29 -17.99 9.01
CA GLY A 88 18.64 -16.58 9.18
C GLY A 88 17.53 -15.77 9.85
N LEU A 89 16.26 -16.04 9.53
CA LEU A 89 15.13 -15.39 10.19
C LEU A 89 15.05 -15.77 11.68
N VAL A 90 15.26 -17.06 12.00
CA VAL A 90 15.31 -17.54 13.38
C VAL A 90 16.44 -16.87 14.17
N LEU A 91 17.63 -16.74 13.58
CA LEU A 91 18.76 -16.04 14.21
C LEU A 91 18.38 -14.61 14.59
N VAL A 92 17.84 -13.84 13.66
CA VAL A 92 17.40 -12.45 13.91
C VAL A 92 16.32 -12.40 14.98
N TYR A 93 15.32 -13.31 14.92
CA TYR A 93 14.22 -13.32 15.88
C TYR A 93 14.70 -13.60 17.32
N ALA A 94 15.57 -14.60 17.50
CA ALA A 94 16.13 -14.95 18.79
C ALA A 94 16.90 -13.77 19.43
N HIS A 95 17.75 -13.11 18.64
CA HIS A 95 18.53 -11.96 19.13
C HIS A 95 17.67 -10.70 19.32
N LEU A 96 16.59 -10.55 18.57
CA LEU A 96 15.63 -9.47 18.78
C LEU A 96 14.89 -9.66 20.12
N ASN A 97 14.44 -10.88 20.43
CA ASN A 97 13.88 -11.19 21.76
C ASN A 97 14.89 -10.92 22.89
N ARG A 98 16.14 -11.33 22.70
CA ARG A 98 17.21 -11.06 23.68
C ARG A 98 17.41 -9.55 23.90
N ILE A 99 17.53 -8.75 22.85
CA ILE A 99 17.76 -7.32 23.00
C ILE A 99 16.58 -6.59 23.62
N ILE A 100 15.35 -7.02 23.31
CA ILE A 100 14.13 -6.53 23.96
C ILE A 100 14.18 -6.81 25.47
N ARG A 101 14.54 -8.02 25.89
CA ARG A 101 14.68 -8.38 27.32
C ARG A 101 15.75 -7.53 28.02
N LYS A 102 16.89 -7.32 27.34
CA LYS A 102 18.02 -6.59 27.93
C LYS A 102 17.77 -5.11 28.07
N THR A 103 17.06 -4.48 27.13
CA THR A 103 16.98 -3.02 27.01
C THR A 103 15.57 -2.46 27.18
N ASP A 104 14.55 -3.34 27.27
CA ASP A 104 13.12 -2.99 27.33
C ASP A 104 12.62 -2.13 26.17
N ILE A 105 13.25 -2.17 24.98
CA ILE A 105 12.81 -1.43 23.80
C ILE A 105 11.44 -1.89 23.29
N GLU A 106 10.74 -0.97 22.61
CA GLU A 106 9.53 -1.26 21.85
C GLU A 106 9.93 -1.68 20.45
N ALA A 107 9.67 -2.94 20.07
CA ALA A 107 10.09 -3.44 18.77
C ALA A 107 8.96 -4.11 17.99
N VAL A 108 9.01 -3.95 16.66
CA VAL A 108 8.19 -4.68 15.67
C VAL A 108 9.13 -5.30 14.65
N LEU A 109 8.81 -6.50 14.18
CA LEU A 109 9.56 -7.18 13.13
C LEU A 109 8.81 -7.11 11.80
N VAL A 110 9.44 -6.58 10.77
CA VAL A 110 8.98 -6.63 9.38
C VAL A 110 9.86 -7.59 8.60
N VAL A 111 9.25 -8.56 7.95
CA VAL A 111 9.94 -9.62 7.22
C VAL A 111 9.66 -9.49 5.73
N GLY A 112 10.66 -9.07 4.97
CA GLY A 112 10.59 -8.96 3.51
C GLY A 112 10.43 -10.33 2.84
N PRO A 113 11.28 -11.33 3.12
CA PRO A 113 11.09 -12.67 2.60
C PRO A 113 9.95 -13.43 3.31
N GLY A 114 8.69 -13.02 3.06
CA GLY A 114 7.50 -13.59 3.70
C GLY A 114 7.30 -15.08 3.48
N HIS A 115 7.94 -15.66 2.47
CA HIS A 115 7.99 -17.10 2.26
C HIS A 115 8.74 -17.86 3.39
N GLY A 116 9.50 -17.17 4.24
CA GLY A 116 10.10 -17.71 5.46
C GLY A 116 9.09 -17.90 6.61
N ALA A 117 7.80 -17.96 6.35
CA ALA A 117 6.75 -18.18 7.34
C ALA A 117 6.99 -19.33 8.32
N PRO A 118 7.58 -20.49 7.94
CA PRO A 118 7.90 -21.54 8.90
C PRO A 118 8.78 -21.06 10.07
N ALA A 119 9.78 -20.24 9.78
CA ALA A 119 10.65 -19.66 10.82
C ALA A 119 9.88 -18.73 11.76
N ILE A 120 9.08 -17.84 11.21
CA ILE A 120 8.34 -16.85 12.01
C ILE A 120 7.26 -17.52 12.86
N LEU A 121 6.51 -18.48 12.29
CA LEU A 121 5.48 -19.22 13.02
C LEU A 121 6.09 -20.08 14.14
N SER A 122 7.27 -20.70 13.91
CA SER A 122 7.97 -21.45 14.95
C SER A 122 8.42 -20.55 16.10
N CYS A 123 9.00 -19.39 15.79
CA CYS A 123 9.39 -18.41 16.80
C CYS A 123 8.19 -17.85 17.57
N LEU A 124 7.11 -17.52 16.89
CA LEU A 124 5.85 -17.04 17.51
C LEU A 124 5.23 -18.10 18.43
N TRP A 125 5.33 -19.38 18.06
CA TRP A 125 4.83 -20.46 18.92
C TRP A 125 5.70 -20.62 20.17
N LEU A 126 7.03 -20.60 20.03
CA LEU A 126 7.97 -20.62 21.16
C LEU A 126 7.83 -19.38 22.05
N GLU A 127 7.46 -18.24 21.50
CA GLU A 127 7.20 -16.99 22.21
C GLU A 127 5.85 -17.03 22.96
N ASP A 128 5.01 -18.03 22.74
CA ASP A 128 3.61 -18.08 23.17
C ASP A 128 2.81 -16.86 22.67
N SER A 129 2.99 -16.53 21.42
CA SER A 129 2.33 -15.41 20.75
C SER A 129 1.30 -15.83 19.70
N ILE A 130 1.06 -17.15 19.53
CA ILE A 130 -0.02 -17.65 18.66
C ILE A 130 -1.28 -17.92 19.48
N SER A 131 -1.17 -18.59 20.61
CA SER A 131 -2.31 -19.04 21.43
C SER A 131 -3.24 -17.92 21.89
N PRO A 132 -2.79 -16.69 22.20
CA PRO A 132 -3.66 -15.57 22.57
C PRO A 132 -4.65 -15.16 21.46
N PHE A 133 -4.29 -15.40 20.21
CA PHE A 133 -5.07 -15.04 19.02
C PHE A 133 -5.78 -16.25 18.39
N TRP A 134 -5.12 -17.42 18.45
CA TRP A 134 -5.56 -18.67 17.84
C TRP A 134 -5.55 -19.79 18.88
N ARG A 135 -6.60 -19.89 19.65
CA ARG A 135 -6.72 -20.73 20.86
C ARG A 135 -6.36 -22.23 20.70
N LEU A 136 -6.37 -22.75 19.47
CA LEU A 136 -6.04 -24.15 19.18
C LEU A 136 -4.54 -24.40 19.00
N TYR A 137 -3.71 -23.37 19.07
CA TYR A 137 -2.26 -23.47 18.92
C TYR A 137 -1.55 -23.22 20.26
N THR A 138 -1.98 -23.95 21.28
CA THR A 138 -1.43 -23.90 22.64
C THR A 138 0.04 -24.29 22.68
N GLN A 139 0.77 -23.83 23.72
CA GLN A 139 2.18 -24.14 23.89
C GLN A 139 2.34 -25.49 24.63
N ASP A 140 1.81 -26.53 24.01
CA ASP A 140 1.83 -27.91 24.45
C ASP A 140 1.88 -28.84 23.22
N ARG A 141 1.87 -30.19 23.47
CA ARG A 141 1.89 -31.19 22.41
C ARG A 141 0.77 -31.00 21.38
N SER A 142 -0.45 -30.75 21.83
CA SER A 142 -1.61 -30.63 20.95
C SER A 142 -1.50 -29.43 20.02
N GLY A 143 -1.04 -28.29 20.56
CA GLY A 143 -0.87 -27.07 19.77
C GLY A 143 0.31 -27.19 18.79
N LEU A 144 1.43 -27.83 19.19
CA LEU A 144 2.54 -28.05 18.28
C LEU A 144 2.21 -29.05 17.18
N ASP A 145 1.57 -30.15 17.51
CA ASP A 145 1.08 -31.15 16.55
C ASP A 145 0.18 -30.45 15.51
N ARG A 146 -0.72 -29.59 15.97
CA ARG A 146 -1.58 -28.82 15.09
C ARG A 146 -0.80 -27.86 14.20
N LEU A 147 0.14 -27.09 14.75
CA LEU A 147 0.97 -26.15 13.99
C LEU A 147 1.72 -26.87 12.88
N VAL A 148 2.40 -27.94 13.21
CA VAL A 148 3.21 -28.72 12.27
C VAL A 148 2.32 -29.39 11.21
N THR A 149 1.28 -30.11 11.62
CA THR A 149 0.49 -30.93 10.69
C THR A 149 -0.43 -30.10 9.79
N LYS A 150 -0.91 -28.94 10.28
CA LYS A 150 -1.82 -28.05 9.54
C LYS A 150 -1.13 -26.94 8.77
N PHE A 151 0.17 -26.72 8.94
CA PHE A 151 0.89 -25.74 8.15
C PHE A 151 0.71 -26.02 6.65
N SER A 152 0.35 -24.99 5.89
CA SER A 152 0.08 -25.04 4.45
C SER A 152 -1.01 -26.05 4.02
N ALA A 153 -1.92 -26.38 4.94
CA ALA A 153 -3.08 -27.22 4.70
C ALA A 153 -4.37 -26.44 4.97
N PRO A 154 -5.53 -26.88 4.43
CA PRO A 154 -6.81 -26.21 4.69
C PRO A 154 -7.11 -26.07 6.19
N GLY A 155 -7.42 -24.85 6.61
CA GLY A 155 -7.70 -24.50 8.01
C GLY A 155 -6.46 -24.34 8.91
N GLY A 156 -5.26 -24.28 8.32
CA GLY A 156 -4.02 -23.91 9.00
C GLY A 156 -3.40 -22.65 8.42
N PHE A 157 -2.23 -22.25 8.95
CA PHE A 157 -1.49 -21.11 8.45
C PHE A 157 -0.97 -21.36 7.03
N PRO A 158 -1.03 -20.37 6.12
CA PRO A 158 -0.47 -20.49 4.78
C PRO A 158 1.07 -20.45 4.80
N SER A 159 1.68 -20.78 3.65
CA SER A 159 3.14 -20.85 3.49
C SER A 159 3.86 -19.48 3.49
N HIS A 160 3.12 -18.38 3.53
CA HIS A 160 3.63 -17.01 3.57
C HIS A 160 3.04 -16.24 4.75
N ILE A 161 3.83 -15.32 5.28
CA ILE A 161 3.39 -14.37 6.30
C ILE A 161 2.23 -13.52 5.74
N ASN A 162 1.24 -13.25 6.57
CA ASN A 162 0.05 -12.47 6.18
C ASN A 162 -0.65 -11.86 7.41
N ALA A 163 -1.85 -11.33 7.22
CA ALA A 163 -2.61 -10.69 8.28
C ALA A 163 -3.07 -11.64 9.41
N GLU A 164 -3.09 -12.96 9.18
CA GLU A 164 -3.41 -13.95 10.22
C GLU A 164 -2.20 -14.29 11.11
N THR A 165 -0.99 -13.90 10.68
CA THR A 165 0.25 -14.09 11.43
C THR A 165 0.35 -13.01 12.51
N PRO A 166 0.35 -13.34 13.81
CA PRO A 166 0.51 -12.37 14.89
C PRO A 166 1.79 -11.55 14.72
N GLY A 167 1.73 -10.26 15.03
CA GLY A 167 2.88 -9.34 14.90
C GLY A 167 3.17 -8.83 13.50
N SER A 168 2.55 -9.37 12.44
CA SER A 168 2.83 -8.96 11.07
C SER A 168 2.05 -7.71 10.65
N ILE A 169 2.73 -6.78 9.97
CA ILE A 169 2.15 -5.64 9.24
C ILE A 169 2.50 -5.67 7.75
N HIS A 170 3.15 -6.73 7.29
CA HIS A 170 3.60 -6.87 5.92
C HIS A 170 3.40 -8.29 5.43
N GLU A 171 2.91 -8.44 4.21
CA GLU A 171 2.88 -9.70 3.48
C GLU A 171 4.08 -9.74 2.53
N GLY A 172 4.99 -10.65 2.71
CA GLY A 172 6.17 -10.74 1.87
C GLY A 172 5.97 -11.65 0.64
N GLY A 173 4.81 -11.66 0.03
CA GLY A 173 4.54 -12.42 -1.20
C GLY A 173 5.15 -11.76 -2.43
N GLU A 174 4.91 -10.46 -2.61
CA GLU A 174 5.65 -9.63 -3.55
C GLU A 174 6.84 -9.00 -2.82
N LEU A 175 8.02 -9.10 -3.40
CA LEU A 175 9.26 -8.60 -2.80
C LEU A 175 9.52 -7.14 -3.18
N GLY A 176 10.15 -6.39 -2.29
CA GLY A 176 10.62 -5.04 -2.54
C GLY A 176 9.98 -3.94 -1.71
N TYR A 177 9.03 -4.26 -0.85
CA TYR A 177 8.21 -3.26 -0.17
C TYR A 177 8.47 -3.17 1.34
N ALA A 178 9.08 -4.20 1.94
CA ALA A 178 9.27 -4.33 3.38
C ALA A 178 9.94 -3.10 4.01
N LEU A 179 11.00 -2.60 3.39
CA LEU A 179 11.80 -1.50 3.94
C LEU A 179 11.00 -0.18 3.95
N SER A 180 10.27 0.14 2.89
CA SER A 180 9.43 1.35 2.86
C SER A 180 8.25 1.24 3.83
N VAL A 181 7.66 0.06 4.00
CA VAL A 181 6.62 -0.21 5.01
C VAL A 181 7.19 0.00 6.42
N ALA A 182 8.38 -0.49 6.71
CA ALA A 182 9.05 -0.29 7.99
C ALA A 182 9.25 1.20 8.31
N PHE A 183 9.69 2.01 7.34
CA PHE A 183 9.82 3.46 7.53
C PHE A 183 8.49 4.14 7.80
N GLY A 184 7.42 3.74 7.12
CA GLY A 184 6.08 4.27 7.42
C GLY A 184 5.61 3.92 8.84
N ALA A 185 5.89 2.72 9.31
CA ALA A 185 5.47 2.23 10.62
C ALA A 185 6.08 3.01 11.79
N VAL A 186 7.31 3.50 11.66
CA VAL A 186 7.99 4.24 12.74
C VAL A 186 7.64 5.72 12.80
N MET A 187 7.04 6.28 11.75
CA MET A 187 6.65 7.70 11.75
C MET A 187 5.63 7.97 12.86
N ASP A 188 5.87 9.00 13.67
CA ASP A 188 5.04 9.41 14.82
C ASP A 188 4.91 8.35 15.93
N HIS A 189 5.84 7.37 15.96
CA HIS A 189 6.03 6.40 17.05
C HIS A 189 7.44 6.56 17.62
N PRO A 190 7.70 7.55 18.49
CA PRO A 190 9.06 7.92 18.87
C PRO A 190 9.85 6.78 19.51
N ASP A 191 9.21 5.89 20.24
CA ASP A 191 9.88 4.84 21.00
C ASP A 191 9.98 3.50 20.24
N LEU A 192 9.33 3.41 19.08
CA LEU A 192 9.27 2.17 18.30
C LEU A 192 10.55 1.97 17.48
N ILE A 193 11.16 0.80 17.60
CA ILE A 193 12.17 0.31 16.66
C ILE A 193 11.54 -0.76 15.78
N VAL A 194 11.59 -0.58 14.47
CA VAL A 194 11.19 -1.61 13.51
C VAL A 194 12.43 -2.29 12.96
N ALA A 195 12.67 -3.54 13.37
CA ALA A 195 13.65 -4.39 12.71
C ALA A 195 13.05 -4.85 11.37
N CYS A 196 13.74 -4.57 10.27
CA CYS A 196 13.30 -4.92 8.93
C CYS A 196 14.28 -5.85 8.26
N ILE A 197 13.91 -7.12 8.09
CA ILE A 197 14.73 -8.09 7.35
C ILE A 197 14.44 -7.92 5.86
N VAL A 198 15.48 -7.58 5.11
CA VAL A 198 15.46 -7.48 3.65
C VAL A 198 16.25 -8.64 3.08
N GLY A 199 15.64 -9.48 2.25
CA GLY A 199 16.36 -10.54 1.55
C GLY A 199 17.27 -9.98 0.45
N ASP A 200 18.38 -10.66 0.17
CA ASP A 200 19.30 -10.23 -0.88
C ASP A 200 18.68 -10.22 -2.28
N GLY A 201 17.78 -11.15 -2.57
CA GLY A 201 16.96 -11.10 -3.80
C GLY A 201 15.94 -9.96 -3.79
N GLU A 202 15.35 -9.64 -2.65
CA GLU A 202 14.45 -8.49 -2.50
C GLU A 202 15.20 -7.17 -2.71
N ALA A 203 16.44 -7.09 -2.24
CA ALA A 203 17.29 -5.91 -2.39
C ALA A 203 17.61 -5.57 -3.86
N GLU A 204 17.48 -6.53 -4.78
CA GLU A 204 17.63 -6.30 -6.24
C GLU A 204 16.45 -5.53 -6.85
N THR A 205 15.31 -5.45 -6.17
CA THR A 205 14.11 -4.80 -6.73
C THR A 205 14.24 -3.29 -6.77
N GLY A 206 13.69 -2.65 -7.81
CA GLY A 206 13.67 -1.19 -7.93
C GLY A 206 13.07 -0.47 -6.71
N PRO A 207 11.91 -0.92 -6.17
CA PRO A 207 11.34 -0.31 -4.97
C PRO A 207 12.26 -0.33 -3.76
N THR A 208 12.98 -1.45 -3.49
CA THR A 208 13.93 -1.51 -2.37
C THR A 208 15.13 -0.59 -2.60
N ALA A 209 15.62 -0.48 -3.83
CA ALA A 209 16.78 0.38 -4.13
C ALA A 209 16.55 1.84 -3.72
N THR A 210 15.33 2.37 -3.95
CA THR A 210 14.97 3.72 -3.50
C THR A 210 14.66 3.75 -2.00
N ALA A 211 14.06 2.69 -1.46
CA ALA A 211 13.67 2.63 -0.04
C ALA A 211 14.87 2.74 0.92
N TRP A 212 16.10 2.40 0.52
CA TRP A 212 17.31 2.65 1.31
C TRP A 212 17.50 4.11 1.69
N HIS A 213 16.90 5.05 0.96
CA HIS A 213 16.91 6.48 1.29
C HIS A 213 15.81 6.89 2.29
N GLY A 214 14.89 5.99 2.66
CA GLY A 214 13.72 6.29 3.48
C GLY A 214 14.06 6.91 4.84
N TYR A 215 15.16 6.53 5.47
CA TYR A 215 15.59 7.10 6.75
C TYR A 215 15.81 8.61 6.71
N LYS A 216 16.10 9.18 5.52
CA LYS A 216 16.29 10.62 5.32
C LYS A 216 14.99 11.43 5.54
N TYR A 217 13.86 10.74 5.58
CA TYR A 217 12.53 11.30 5.83
C TYR A 217 12.02 11.00 7.26
N ILE A 218 12.88 10.44 8.14
CA ILE A 218 12.52 10.14 9.52
C ILE A 218 13.12 11.20 10.44
N ASP A 219 12.26 11.96 11.13
CA ASP A 219 12.70 12.90 12.16
C ASP A 219 12.92 12.14 13.48
N PRO A 220 14.18 12.03 13.95
CA PRO A 220 14.50 11.27 15.17
C PRO A 220 13.95 11.92 16.45
N ALA A 221 13.48 13.16 16.40
CA ALA A 221 12.87 13.83 17.54
C ALA A 221 11.43 13.34 17.82
N GLU A 222 10.67 12.99 16.77
CA GLU A 222 9.25 12.66 16.88
C GLU A 222 8.88 11.26 16.38
N SER A 223 9.79 10.59 15.68
CA SER A 223 9.60 9.27 15.10
C SER A 223 10.52 8.24 15.73
N GLY A 224 10.19 6.98 15.56
CA GLY A 224 11.01 5.85 15.93
C GLY A 224 12.19 5.66 14.96
N ALA A 225 12.68 4.43 14.89
CA ALA A 225 13.81 4.09 14.01
C ALA A 225 13.57 2.76 13.30
N VAL A 226 14.13 2.63 12.10
CA VAL A 226 14.23 1.33 11.42
C VAL A 226 15.65 0.81 11.58
N LEU A 227 15.76 -0.45 11.96
CA LEU A 227 17.00 -1.22 11.89
C LEU A 227 16.92 -2.17 10.69
N PRO A 228 17.46 -1.79 9.53
CA PRO A 228 17.50 -2.70 8.40
C PRO A 228 18.53 -3.81 8.64
N ILE A 229 18.15 -5.05 8.31
CA ILE A 229 19.01 -6.23 8.34
C ILE A 229 18.97 -6.88 6.97
N LEU A 230 20.00 -6.67 6.17
CA LEU A 230 20.14 -7.32 4.87
C LEU A 230 20.61 -8.75 5.08
N HIS A 231 19.76 -9.73 4.75
CA HIS A 231 20.12 -11.15 4.81
C HIS A 231 20.67 -11.61 3.47
N VAL A 232 21.99 -11.74 3.38
CA VAL A 232 22.73 -12.21 2.21
C VAL A 232 22.95 -13.71 2.32
N ASN A 233 22.05 -14.50 1.74
CA ASN A 233 22.20 -15.96 1.66
C ASN A 233 22.76 -16.45 0.31
N GLY A 234 22.88 -15.54 -0.66
CA GLY A 234 23.58 -15.74 -1.92
C GLY A 234 22.75 -16.24 -3.10
N PHE A 235 21.50 -16.68 -2.90
CA PHE A 235 20.71 -17.30 -3.98
C PHE A 235 19.23 -16.87 -3.96
N LYS A 236 18.65 -16.74 -5.15
CA LYS A 236 17.22 -16.65 -5.43
C LYS A 236 16.59 -18.05 -5.54
N ILE A 237 15.58 -18.19 -6.39
CA ILE A 237 14.90 -19.49 -6.62
C ILE A 237 15.82 -20.47 -7.38
N SER A 238 16.59 -19.98 -8.35
CA SER A 238 17.42 -20.81 -9.22
C SER A 238 18.80 -20.20 -9.53
N GLU A 239 19.04 -18.95 -9.15
CA GLU A 239 20.23 -18.19 -9.47
C GLU A 239 20.81 -17.46 -8.29
N ARG A 240 22.08 -17.05 -8.41
CA ARG A 240 22.74 -16.19 -7.43
C ARG A 240 22.12 -14.80 -7.40
N THR A 241 22.13 -14.20 -6.22
CA THR A 241 21.75 -12.79 -6.07
C THR A 241 22.92 -11.88 -6.44
N ILE A 242 22.62 -10.66 -6.90
CA ILE A 242 23.62 -9.61 -7.13
C ILE A 242 24.40 -9.35 -5.84
N TYR A 243 23.69 -9.20 -4.72
CA TYR A 243 24.30 -8.95 -3.40
C TYR A 243 25.12 -10.14 -2.90
N GLY A 244 24.73 -11.36 -3.24
CA GLY A 244 25.48 -12.57 -2.93
C GLY A 244 26.77 -12.72 -3.74
N CYS A 245 26.92 -11.99 -4.85
CA CYS A 245 28.14 -11.93 -5.64
C CYS A 245 29.11 -10.82 -5.19
N MET A 246 28.66 -9.88 -4.34
CA MET A 246 29.48 -8.79 -3.82
C MET A 246 30.35 -9.29 -2.65
N ASP A 247 31.58 -8.82 -2.61
CA ASP A 247 32.43 -8.97 -1.43
C ASP A 247 32.06 -7.97 -0.32
N ASN A 248 32.70 -8.09 0.84
CA ASN A 248 32.40 -7.21 1.97
C ASN A 248 32.77 -5.74 1.70
N LYS A 249 33.81 -5.48 0.91
CA LYS A 249 34.22 -4.11 0.58
C LYS A 249 33.22 -3.44 -0.33
N GLU A 250 32.68 -4.18 -1.32
CA GLU A 250 31.63 -3.70 -2.21
C GLU A 250 30.34 -3.41 -1.43
N LEU A 251 29.92 -4.31 -0.53
CA LEU A 251 28.72 -4.10 0.30
C LEU A 251 28.89 -2.91 1.24
N ILE A 252 30.05 -2.77 1.92
CA ILE A 252 30.34 -1.63 2.79
C ILE A 252 30.31 -0.34 1.98
N ALA A 253 30.96 -0.29 0.81
CA ALA A 253 30.99 0.88 -0.03
C ALA A 253 29.59 1.30 -0.48
N LEU A 254 28.74 0.34 -0.90
CA LEU A 254 27.39 0.58 -1.35
C LEU A 254 26.51 1.18 -0.22
N PHE A 255 26.46 0.52 0.94
CA PHE A 255 25.60 0.98 2.04
C PHE A 255 26.12 2.23 2.74
N SER A 256 27.43 2.42 2.80
CA SER A 256 28.02 3.69 3.23
C SER A 256 27.68 4.83 2.26
N GLY A 257 27.63 4.56 0.96
CA GLY A 257 27.19 5.50 -0.07
C GLY A 257 25.71 5.88 0.09
N TYR A 258 24.85 4.96 0.48
CA TYR A 258 23.47 5.28 0.88
C TYR A 258 23.41 6.15 2.15
N GLY A 259 24.47 6.17 2.96
CA GLY A 259 24.57 6.99 4.19
C GLY A 259 24.40 6.21 5.49
N TYR A 260 24.49 4.89 5.46
CA TYR A 260 24.41 4.06 6.67
C TYR A 260 25.78 3.89 7.36
N GLN A 261 25.75 3.52 8.63
CA GLN A 261 26.84 2.87 9.34
C GLN A 261 26.68 1.38 9.17
N VAL A 262 27.65 0.72 8.55
CA VAL A 262 27.54 -0.68 8.13
C VAL A 262 28.25 -1.59 9.13
N ARG A 263 27.58 -2.69 9.48
CA ARG A 263 28.22 -3.79 10.22
C ARG A 263 27.87 -5.12 9.58
N ILE A 264 28.89 -5.98 9.38
CA ILE A 264 28.74 -7.30 8.78
C ILE A 264 28.73 -8.34 9.90
N VAL A 265 27.78 -9.27 9.82
CA VAL A 265 27.61 -10.40 10.73
C VAL A 265 27.80 -11.67 9.89
N GLU A 266 28.91 -12.35 10.04
CA GLU A 266 29.28 -13.50 9.18
C GLU A 266 30.14 -14.57 9.85
N ASP A 267 30.56 -14.39 11.11
CA ASP A 267 31.35 -15.39 11.86
C ASP A 267 30.45 -16.56 12.26
N LEU A 268 30.33 -17.57 11.38
CA LEU A 268 29.42 -18.71 11.60
C LEU A 268 29.83 -19.56 12.83
N ASP A 269 31.08 -19.54 13.24
CA ASP A 269 31.57 -20.29 14.42
C ASP A 269 31.14 -19.59 15.72
N ASN A 270 30.98 -18.26 15.70
CA ASN A 270 30.58 -17.44 16.83
C ASN A 270 29.39 -16.53 16.51
N ILE A 271 28.49 -16.96 15.63
CA ILE A 271 27.43 -16.14 15.04
C ILE A 271 26.51 -15.48 16.07
N ASP A 272 26.26 -16.16 17.19
CA ASP A 272 25.39 -15.61 18.24
C ASP A 272 26.10 -14.47 19.00
N GLN A 273 27.40 -14.56 19.25
CA GLN A 273 28.19 -13.46 19.82
C GLN A 273 28.25 -12.27 18.86
N ASP A 274 28.52 -12.53 17.58
CA ASP A 274 28.63 -11.51 16.56
C ASP A 274 27.27 -10.79 16.35
N MET A 275 26.17 -11.52 16.24
CA MET A 275 24.83 -10.94 16.11
C MET A 275 24.43 -10.16 17.37
N ALA A 276 24.69 -10.69 18.56
CA ALA A 276 24.40 -10.03 19.82
C ALA A 276 25.14 -8.69 19.96
N ALA A 277 26.45 -8.67 19.72
CA ALA A 277 27.25 -7.46 19.75
C ALA A 277 26.82 -6.44 18.68
N SER A 278 26.43 -6.93 17.52
CA SER A 278 25.95 -6.08 16.40
C SER A 278 24.59 -5.43 16.69
N MET A 279 23.66 -6.17 17.30
CA MET A 279 22.37 -5.60 17.70
C MET A 279 22.50 -4.60 18.86
N GLU A 280 23.36 -4.87 19.84
CA GLU A 280 23.62 -3.93 20.93
C GLU A 280 24.18 -2.62 20.39
N TRP A 281 25.22 -2.71 19.55
CA TRP A 281 25.77 -1.54 18.88
C TRP A 281 24.70 -0.76 18.09
N ALA A 282 23.85 -1.47 17.33
CA ALA A 282 22.84 -0.81 16.53
C ALA A 282 21.78 -0.07 17.37
N VAL A 283 21.31 -0.69 18.47
CA VAL A 283 20.35 -0.09 19.40
C VAL A 283 20.97 1.12 20.13
N ASP A 284 22.22 1.00 20.55
CA ASP A 284 22.95 2.11 21.18
C ASP A 284 23.10 3.31 20.24
N GLU A 285 23.43 3.05 18.97
CA GLU A 285 23.61 4.09 17.95
C GLU A 285 22.26 4.77 17.60
N ILE A 286 21.18 3.98 17.46
CA ILE A 286 19.81 4.50 17.32
C ILE A 286 19.49 5.40 18.52
N GLY A 287 19.72 4.91 19.74
CA GLY A 287 19.49 5.69 20.97
C GLY A 287 20.32 6.98 21.03
N ARG A 288 21.57 6.96 20.57
CA ARG A 288 22.43 8.15 20.48
C ARG A 288 21.84 9.21 19.57
N ILE A 289 21.41 8.81 18.35
CA ILE A 289 20.81 9.71 17.37
C ILE A 289 19.51 10.32 17.90
N GLN A 290 18.64 9.49 18.49
CA GLN A 290 17.34 9.94 19.04
C GLN A 290 17.51 10.87 20.26
N ARG A 291 18.39 10.53 21.20
CA ARG A 291 18.68 11.38 22.37
C ARG A 291 19.21 12.74 21.97
N ALA A 292 20.12 12.80 21.00
CA ALA A 292 20.66 14.06 20.48
C ALA A 292 19.55 14.94 19.88
N ALA A 293 18.65 14.36 19.07
CA ALA A 293 17.55 15.09 18.47
C ALA A 293 16.55 15.60 19.53
N ARG A 294 16.16 14.74 20.47
CA ARG A 294 15.18 15.05 21.54
C ARG A 294 15.72 16.04 22.57
N SER A 295 17.04 16.15 22.73
CA SER A 295 17.68 17.18 23.58
C SER A 295 17.84 18.54 22.89
N GLY A 296 17.35 18.69 21.67
CA GLY A 296 17.47 19.92 20.87
C GLY A 296 18.83 20.13 20.19
N GLN A 297 19.69 19.12 20.21
CA GLN A 297 21.01 19.13 19.54
C GLN A 297 21.12 17.99 18.52
N PRO A 298 20.26 17.98 17.47
CA PRO A 298 20.24 16.90 16.52
C PRO A 298 21.55 16.76 15.75
N ILE A 299 21.95 15.52 15.53
CA ILE A 299 23.10 15.20 14.67
C ILE A 299 22.71 15.58 13.24
N VAL A 300 23.61 16.37 12.62
CA VAL A 300 23.44 16.74 11.20
C VAL A 300 23.71 15.52 10.34
N LYS A 301 22.78 15.20 9.42
CA LYS A 301 22.83 14.01 8.55
C LYS A 301 23.10 12.73 9.37
N PRO A 302 22.20 12.33 10.27
CA PRO A 302 22.43 11.18 11.14
C PRO A 302 22.59 9.91 10.30
N ARG A 303 23.69 9.19 10.52
CA ARG A 303 23.94 7.90 9.89
C ARG A 303 23.39 6.80 10.75
N TRP A 304 22.32 6.17 10.27
CA TRP A 304 21.67 5.09 10.97
C TRP A 304 22.41 3.76 10.76
N PRO A 305 22.35 2.84 11.72
CA PRO A 305 22.96 1.51 11.55
C PRO A 305 22.25 0.67 10.50
N VAL A 306 22.99 -0.18 9.81
CA VAL A 306 22.50 -1.31 9.01
C VAL A 306 23.33 -2.53 9.31
N LEU A 307 22.67 -3.67 9.49
CA LEU A 307 23.34 -4.96 9.62
C LEU A 307 23.31 -5.70 8.29
N ILE A 308 24.43 -6.27 7.88
CA ILE A 308 24.52 -7.17 6.71
C ILE A 308 24.87 -8.55 7.25
N MET A 309 23.89 -9.42 7.29
CA MET A 309 24.00 -10.77 7.80
C MET A 309 24.28 -11.75 6.65
N ARG A 310 25.42 -12.44 6.70
CA ARG A 310 25.82 -13.43 5.68
C ARG A 310 25.75 -14.83 6.26
N THR A 311 24.83 -15.64 5.76
CA THR A 311 24.73 -17.06 6.12
C THR A 311 24.53 -17.90 4.86
N PRO A 312 24.96 -19.17 4.82
CA PRO A 312 24.61 -20.03 3.70
C PRO A 312 23.10 -20.19 3.57
N LYS A 313 22.58 -20.18 2.35
CA LYS A 313 21.17 -20.50 2.12
C LYS A 313 20.84 -21.90 2.63
N GLY A 314 19.78 -22.01 3.44
CA GLY A 314 19.40 -23.28 4.04
C GLY A 314 20.35 -23.78 5.13
N TRP A 315 21.12 -22.86 5.74
CA TRP A 315 22.04 -23.13 6.85
C TRP A 315 21.43 -24.05 7.90
N SER A 316 22.25 -24.94 8.49
CA SER A 316 21.84 -26.02 9.42
C SER A 316 20.90 -27.09 8.83
N GLY A 317 20.66 -27.08 7.52
CA GLY A 317 19.94 -28.10 6.78
C GLY A 317 20.86 -29.21 6.24
N PRO A 318 20.34 -30.12 5.38
CA PRO A 318 21.12 -31.12 4.68
C PRO A 318 22.24 -30.47 3.86
N LYS A 319 23.46 -30.99 3.96
CA LYS A 319 24.62 -30.43 3.24
C LYS A 319 24.61 -30.79 1.77
N GLN A 320 24.33 -32.08 1.48
CA GLN A 320 24.33 -32.65 0.13
C GLN A 320 23.28 -33.75 -0.02
N MET A 321 22.76 -33.91 -1.22
CA MET A 321 21.88 -35.01 -1.61
C MET A 321 22.08 -35.33 -3.08
N HIS A 322 22.14 -36.61 -3.44
CA HIS A 322 22.34 -37.08 -4.81
C HIS A 322 23.57 -36.49 -5.54
N GLY A 323 24.61 -36.14 -4.78
CA GLY A 323 25.84 -35.54 -5.30
C GLY A 323 25.78 -34.00 -5.51
N GLU A 324 24.65 -33.39 -5.21
CA GLU A 324 24.44 -31.94 -5.32
C GLU A 324 24.49 -31.27 -3.94
N PHE A 325 25.03 -30.06 -3.87
CA PHE A 325 24.98 -29.24 -2.66
C PHE A 325 23.56 -28.74 -2.43
N ILE A 326 23.03 -28.92 -1.23
CA ILE A 326 21.74 -28.39 -0.77
C ILE A 326 21.98 -27.10 0.00
N GLU A 327 22.66 -27.15 1.15
CA GLU A 327 23.05 -25.98 1.90
C GLU A 327 24.01 -25.11 1.07
N GLY A 328 23.81 -23.77 1.09
CA GLY A 328 24.63 -22.83 0.32
C GLY A 328 24.33 -22.83 -1.18
N SER A 329 23.21 -23.41 -1.59
CA SER A 329 22.76 -23.43 -2.98
C SER A 329 21.27 -23.13 -3.11
N PHE A 330 20.79 -22.93 -4.34
CA PHE A 330 19.37 -22.72 -4.62
C PHE A 330 18.50 -23.96 -4.34
N HIS A 331 19.07 -25.17 -4.27
CA HIS A 331 18.34 -26.40 -3.95
C HIS A 331 17.68 -26.36 -2.56
N SER A 332 18.21 -25.54 -1.63
CA SER A 332 17.58 -25.31 -0.33
C SER A 332 16.46 -24.28 -0.34
N HIS A 333 16.15 -23.64 -1.50
CA HIS A 333 15.21 -22.50 -1.52
C HIS A 333 13.83 -22.85 -0.97
N GLN A 334 13.25 -23.95 -1.41
CA GLN A 334 11.94 -24.44 -0.96
C GLN A 334 12.08 -25.64 -0.04
N VAL A 335 11.91 -26.84 -0.60
CA VAL A 335 11.94 -28.13 0.09
C VAL A 335 13.28 -28.81 -0.20
N PRO A 336 14.20 -28.90 0.77
CA PRO A 336 15.54 -29.44 0.54
C PRO A 336 15.56 -30.93 0.12
N LEU A 337 14.57 -31.71 0.52
CA LEU A 337 14.41 -33.11 0.24
C LEU A 337 13.02 -33.36 -0.37
N PRO A 338 12.81 -33.06 -1.65
CA PRO A 338 11.49 -33.07 -2.27
C PRO A 338 10.86 -34.44 -2.41
N ASP A 339 11.68 -35.49 -2.45
CA ASP A 339 11.26 -36.89 -2.62
C ASP A 339 11.26 -37.68 -1.32
N ALA A 340 11.40 -37.07 -0.15
CA ALA A 340 11.35 -37.70 1.17
C ALA A 340 10.08 -38.55 1.42
N LYS A 341 8.99 -38.30 0.69
CA LYS A 341 7.73 -39.04 0.73
C LYS A 341 7.77 -40.37 -0.04
N SER A 342 8.80 -40.61 -0.85
CA SER A 342 8.89 -41.79 -1.76
C SER A 342 10.31 -42.35 -1.89
N SER A 343 11.34 -41.60 -1.56
CA SER A 343 12.75 -42.01 -1.56
C SER A 343 13.20 -42.42 -0.16
N SER A 344 13.64 -43.66 0.01
CA SER A 344 14.20 -44.13 1.29
C SER A 344 15.49 -43.41 1.68
N GLU A 345 16.28 -42.99 0.70
CA GLU A 345 17.50 -42.21 0.90
C GLU A 345 17.19 -40.80 1.45
N GLU A 346 16.25 -40.11 0.84
CA GLU A 346 15.83 -38.76 1.32
C GLU A 346 15.09 -38.86 2.66
N LEU A 347 14.29 -39.88 2.89
CA LEU A 347 13.64 -40.13 4.17
C LEU A 347 14.67 -40.33 5.29
N ALA A 348 15.72 -41.11 5.05
CA ALA A 348 16.81 -41.33 6.01
C ALA A 348 17.62 -40.04 6.23
N ALA A 349 17.84 -39.24 5.17
CA ALA A 349 18.48 -37.93 5.28
C ALA A 349 17.61 -36.94 6.11
N LEU A 350 16.29 -36.94 5.91
CA LEU A 350 15.34 -36.16 6.69
C LEU A 350 15.36 -36.58 8.18
N GLN A 351 15.30 -37.87 8.45
CA GLN A 351 15.41 -38.38 9.82
C GLN A 351 16.70 -37.89 10.49
N THR A 352 17.84 -38.03 9.80
CA THR A 352 19.14 -37.61 10.32
C THR A 352 19.17 -36.09 10.56
N TRP A 353 18.64 -35.29 9.63
CA TRP A 353 18.59 -33.87 9.76
C TRP A 353 17.72 -33.43 10.94
N LEU A 354 16.48 -33.88 11.03
CA LEU A 354 15.58 -33.53 12.13
C LEU A 354 16.13 -33.99 13.49
N ALA A 355 16.71 -35.19 13.58
CA ALA A 355 17.34 -35.70 14.79
C ALA A 355 18.56 -34.88 15.23
N SER A 356 19.28 -34.24 14.31
CA SER A 356 20.43 -33.38 14.63
C SER A 356 20.09 -32.20 15.52
N TYR A 357 18.82 -31.72 15.48
CA TYR A 357 18.33 -30.70 16.40
C TYR A 357 18.09 -31.20 17.83
N ARG A 358 18.10 -32.51 18.06
CA ARG A 358 17.90 -33.15 19.39
C ARG A 358 16.63 -32.68 20.08
N PRO A 359 15.43 -32.89 19.48
CA PRO A 359 14.17 -32.33 19.99
C PRO A 359 13.84 -32.75 21.42
N TYR A 360 14.27 -33.95 21.85
CA TYR A 360 14.09 -34.45 23.20
C TYR A 360 14.81 -33.61 24.28
N GLU A 361 15.79 -32.79 23.93
CA GLU A 361 16.44 -31.82 24.84
C GLU A 361 15.71 -30.49 24.93
N LEU A 362 14.73 -30.23 24.06
CA LEU A 362 14.15 -28.92 23.86
C LEU A 362 12.72 -28.79 24.40
N PHE A 363 12.07 -29.92 24.65
CA PHE A 363 10.69 -29.97 25.13
C PHE A 363 10.59 -30.84 26.41
N HIS A 364 9.68 -30.46 27.30
CA HIS A 364 9.41 -31.22 28.53
C HIS A 364 8.91 -32.63 28.24
N SER A 365 9.34 -33.59 29.06
CA SER A 365 8.89 -34.98 29.01
C SER A 365 8.55 -35.49 30.41
N THR A 366 7.71 -36.49 30.53
CA THR A 366 7.24 -37.08 31.80
C THR A 366 8.29 -37.97 32.51
N GLY A 367 9.59 -37.72 32.31
CA GLY A 367 10.72 -38.39 32.99
C GLY A 367 11.13 -39.73 32.39
N GLY A 368 12.42 -39.90 32.11
CA GLY A 368 13.01 -41.11 31.54
C GLY A 368 12.67 -41.30 30.06
N GLU A 369 12.25 -42.49 29.66
CA GLU A 369 11.72 -42.78 28.31
C GLU A 369 10.25 -42.38 28.15
N GLY A 370 9.77 -41.34 28.94
CA GLY A 370 8.41 -40.89 28.96
C GLY A 370 8.00 -40.14 27.70
N GLU A 371 6.68 -40.04 27.50
CA GLU A 371 6.06 -39.29 26.41
C GLU A 371 6.40 -37.79 26.52
N ILE A 372 6.74 -37.14 25.40
CA ILE A 372 7.03 -35.70 25.34
C ILE A 372 5.73 -34.93 25.55
N GLU A 373 5.69 -34.06 26.55
CA GLU A 373 4.55 -33.16 26.86
C GLU A 373 4.42 -32.04 25.84
N GLY A 374 5.52 -31.69 25.17
CA GLY A 374 5.57 -30.78 24.04
C GLY A 374 5.75 -29.30 24.42
N ALA A 375 5.63 -28.90 25.68
CA ALA A 375 5.96 -27.56 26.12
C ALA A 375 7.48 -27.32 26.02
N PRO A 376 7.96 -26.13 25.56
CA PRO A 376 9.37 -25.78 25.54
C PRO A 376 9.96 -25.77 26.95
N ILE A 377 11.22 -26.21 27.10
CA ILE A 377 11.93 -26.14 28.40
C ILE A 377 12.23 -24.69 28.79
N GLU A 378 12.52 -24.48 30.07
CA GLU A 378 12.81 -23.15 30.64
C GLU A 378 13.98 -22.44 29.95
N ASP A 379 15.03 -23.20 29.54
CA ASP A 379 16.19 -22.64 28.84
C ASP A 379 15.77 -21.95 27.51
N VAL A 380 14.88 -22.59 26.77
CA VAL A 380 14.30 -22.00 25.54
C VAL A 380 13.47 -20.76 25.87
N MET A 381 12.68 -20.81 26.94
CA MET A 381 11.81 -19.73 27.36
C MET A 381 12.56 -18.51 27.90
N ARG A 382 13.80 -18.69 28.44
CA ARG A 382 14.61 -17.56 28.91
C ARG A 382 15.02 -16.57 27.83
N VAL A 383 14.93 -16.93 26.54
CA VAL A 383 15.15 -16.00 25.41
C VAL A 383 13.93 -15.09 25.18
N VAL A 384 12.73 -15.56 25.53
CA VAL A 384 11.46 -14.86 25.28
C VAL A 384 11.25 -13.71 26.28
N PRO A 385 10.76 -12.52 25.84
CA PRO A 385 10.39 -11.44 26.74
C PRO A 385 9.33 -11.89 27.76
N GLU A 386 9.58 -11.62 29.05
CA GLU A 386 8.65 -11.99 30.14
C GLU A 386 7.32 -11.27 30.02
N ASN A 387 7.38 -9.94 29.72
CA ASN A 387 6.18 -9.14 29.50
C ASN A 387 5.59 -9.47 28.10
N PRO A 388 4.36 -10.04 28.04
CA PRO A 388 3.71 -10.36 26.77
C PRO A 388 3.54 -9.16 25.85
N GLU A 389 3.34 -7.94 26.37
CA GLU A 389 3.21 -6.74 25.54
C GLU A 389 4.52 -6.34 24.82
N LYS A 390 5.65 -6.89 25.24
CA LYS A 390 6.96 -6.70 24.60
C LYS A 390 7.30 -7.79 23.57
N ARG A 391 6.54 -8.90 23.56
CA ARG A 391 6.72 -9.98 22.58
C ARG A 391 6.38 -9.51 21.17
N LEU A 392 7.18 -9.92 20.18
CA LEU A 392 7.04 -9.49 18.80
C LEU A 392 5.66 -9.82 18.20
N GLY A 393 5.09 -10.98 18.57
CA GLY A 393 3.75 -11.37 18.09
C GLY A 393 2.59 -10.69 18.81
N GLN A 394 2.82 -10.00 19.93
CA GLN A 394 1.75 -9.42 20.76
C GLN A 394 1.78 -7.87 20.82
N ARG A 395 2.47 -7.24 19.89
CA ARG A 395 2.61 -5.78 19.82
C ARG A 395 1.28 -5.11 19.47
N ARG A 396 0.82 -4.21 20.34
CA ARG A 396 -0.47 -3.50 20.18
C ARG A 396 -0.49 -2.60 18.95
N GLU A 397 0.66 -2.04 18.57
CA GLU A 397 0.83 -1.21 17.38
C GLU A 397 0.39 -1.93 16.10
N VAL A 398 0.44 -3.25 16.10
CA VAL A 398 0.13 -4.10 14.94
C VAL A 398 -1.35 -4.45 14.86
N TYR A 399 -2.05 -4.55 15.99
CA TYR A 399 -3.43 -5.06 15.97
C TYR A 399 -4.45 -4.20 16.74
N LYS A 400 -4.04 -3.18 17.49
CA LYS A 400 -4.95 -2.37 18.34
C LYS A 400 -4.54 -0.88 18.42
N SER A 401 -4.08 -0.29 17.34
CA SER A 401 -3.49 1.05 17.37
C SER A 401 -4.30 2.12 16.64
N PHE A 402 -5.45 1.79 16.03
CA PHE A 402 -6.21 2.74 15.22
C PHE A 402 -6.58 4.01 16.00
N ASN A 403 -6.17 5.16 15.46
CA ASN A 403 -6.45 6.48 15.98
C ASN A 403 -7.31 7.26 14.98
N PRO A 404 -8.62 7.41 15.22
CA PRO A 404 -9.51 8.14 14.32
C PRO A 404 -9.12 9.63 14.25
N LEU A 405 -9.19 10.19 13.04
CA LEU A 405 -8.91 11.60 12.83
C LEU A 405 -10.01 12.50 13.41
N LYS A 406 -9.61 13.64 13.89
CA LYS A 406 -10.48 14.81 14.07
C LYS A 406 -10.62 15.50 12.72
N VAL A 407 -11.72 15.23 12.03
CA VAL A 407 -12.00 15.81 10.72
C VAL A 407 -12.87 17.06 10.90
N PRO A 408 -12.38 18.26 10.52
CA PRO A 408 -13.16 19.49 10.60
C PRO A 408 -14.49 19.38 9.84
N GLU A 409 -15.42 20.25 10.16
CA GLU A 409 -16.68 20.35 9.39
C GLU A 409 -16.37 20.97 8.02
N TRP A 410 -16.51 20.17 6.96
CA TRP A 410 -16.09 20.57 5.63
C TRP A 410 -16.90 21.74 5.05
N THR A 411 -18.17 21.90 5.47
CA THR A 411 -19.05 22.97 5.00
C THR A 411 -18.52 24.36 5.32
N THR A 412 -17.68 24.51 6.36
CA THR A 412 -16.99 25.78 6.67
C THR A 412 -15.98 26.21 5.62
N TYR A 413 -15.53 25.25 4.79
CA TYR A 413 -14.62 25.46 3.65
C TYR A 413 -15.40 25.50 2.33
N GLY A 414 -16.72 25.40 2.40
CA GLY A 414 -17.62 25.40 1.27
C GLY A 414 -17.46 26.63 0.39
N VAL A 415 -17.54 26.43 -0.91
CA VAL A 415 -17.40 27.44 -1.93
C VAL A 415 -18.78 27.87 -2.40
N LYS A 416 -18.94 29.18 -2.63
CA LYS A 416 -20.22 29.74 -3.13
C LYS A 416 -20.57 29.13 -4.50
N GLN A 417 -21.79 28.64 -4.64
CA GLN A 417 -22.36 28.15 -5.90
C GLN A 417 -22.23 29.21 -7.01
N GLY A 418 -21.93 28.79 -8.23
CA GLY A 418 -21.74 29.64 -9.41
C GLY A 418 -20.35 30.28 -9.53
N THR A 419 -19.44 30.08 -8.57
CA THR A 419 -18.05 30.54 -8.70
C THR A 419 -17.20 29.54 -9.48
N GLN A 420 -16.05 30.00 -10.00
CA GLN A 420 -15.04 29.16 -10.60
C GLN A 420 -14.00 28.77 -9.52
N MET A 421 -13.78 27.49 -9.27
CA MET A 421 -12.85 27.02 -8.24
C MET A 421 -12.16 25.72 -8.66
N SER A 422 -10.87 25.62 -8.34
CA SER A 422 -10.13 24.36 -8.42
C SER A 422 -10.54 23.43 -7.26
N CYS A 423 -10.96 22.21 -7.57
CA CYS A 423 -11.24 21.19 -6.56
C CYS A 423 -10.04 21.00 -5.63
N MET A 424 -8.85 20.90 -6.21
CA MET A 424 -7.60 20.65 -5.46
C MET A 424 -7.24 21.80 -4.53
N LYS A 425 -7.43 23.05 -4.97
CA LYS A 425 -7.14 24.20 -4.10
C LYS A 425 -8.05 24.21 -2.86
N SER A 426 -9.33 23.91 -3.01
CA SER A 426 -10.28 23.81 -1.89
C SER A 426 -9.89 22.66 -0.94
N VAL A 427 -9.49 21.51 -1.49
CA VAL A 427 -9.00 20.37 -0.70
C VAL A 427 -7.72 20.71 0.04
N GLY A 428 -6.78 21.43 -0.58
CA GLY A 428 -5.53 21.87 0.06
C GLY A 428 -5.79 22.71 1.32
N GLU A 429 -6.71 23.68 1.25
CA GLU A 429 -7.11 24.46 2.40
C GLU A 429 -7.77 23.62 3.51
N PHE A 430 -8.60 22.66 3.13
CA PHE A 430 -9.21 21.74 4.09
C PHE A 430 -8.18 20.80 4.74
N LEU A 431 -7.26 20.20 3.97
CA LEU A 431 -6.21 19.33 4.48
C LEU A 431 -5.24 20.06 5.41
N LYS A 432 -5.00 21.35 5.20
CA LYS A 432 -4.23 22.19 6.13
C LYS A 432 -4.81 22.14 7.55
N GLU A 433 -6.12 22.25 7.69
CA GLU A 433 -6.77 22.17 9.00
C GLU A 433 -6.81 20.74 9.53
N VAL A 434 -6.98 19.73 8.66
CA VAL A 434 -6.87 18.32 9.07
C VAL A 434 -5.50 18.03 9.69
N ILE A 435 -4.41 18.51 9.08
CA ILE A 435 -3.05 18.37 9.62
C ILE A 435 -2.94 19.05 10.99
N LYS A 436 -3.45 20.25 11.11
CA LYS A 436 -3.41 21.06 12.35
C LYS A 436 -4.11 20.37 13.52
N GLU A 437 -5.27 19.75 13.26
CA GLU A 437 -6.04 19.02 14.27
C GLU A 437 -5.45 17.63 14.59
N ASN A 438 -4.58 17.09 13.70
CA ASN A 438 -4.04 15.74 13.78
C ASN A 438 -2.50 15.69 13.61
N PRO A 439 -1.73 16.42 14.40
CA PRO A 439 -0.29 16.62 14.17
C PRO A 439 0.56 15.34 14.32
N LYS A 440 0.01 14.25 14.88
CA LYS A 440 0.72 12.99 15.11
C LYS A 440 0.01 11.75 14.52
N SER A 441 -1.05 11.96 13.74
CA SER A 441 -1.86 10.85 13.21
C SER A 441 -2.27 11.02 11.76
N PHE A 442 -1.80 12.09 11.09
CA PHE A 442 -2.05 12.34 9.67
C PHE A 442 -0.82 12.82 8.93
N ARG A 443 -0.52 12.22 7.77
CA ARG A 443 0.57 12.62 6.87
C ARG A 443 0.11 12.53 5.42
N ILE A 444 0.77 13.34 4.58
CA ILE A 444 0.64 13.32 3.12
C ILE A 444 1.94 12.75 2.53
N PHE A 445 1.79 11.76 1.65
CA PHE A 445 2.88 11.16 0.87
C PHE A 445 2.67 11.51 -0.59
N SER A 446 3.62 12.19 -1.22
CA SER A 446 3.48 12.71 -2.59
C SER A 446 4.78 12.47 -3.38
N PRO A 447 4.70 12.07 -4.66
CA PRO A 447 5.88 11.91 -5.50
C PRO A 447 6.36 13.24 -6.11
N ASP A 448 6.62 14.27 -5.27
CA ASP A 448 7.03 15.64 -5.68
C ASP A 448 5.95 16.41 -6.47
N GLU A 449 4.69 16.11 -6.22
CA GLU A 449 3.58 16.66 -7.01
C GLU A 449 2.63 17.58 -6.23
N LEU A 450 2.89 17.80 -4.93
CA LEU A 450 1.97 18.51 -4.05
C LEU A 450 1.62 19.93 -4.56
N VAL A 451 2.64 20.70 -4.92
CA VAL A 451 2.46 22.09 -5.41
C VAL A 451 1.80 22.11 -6.79
N SER A 452 2.24 21.25 -7.70
CA SER A 452 1.68 21.18 -9.04
C SER A 452 0.22 20.68 -9.04
N ASN A 453 -0.17 19.94 -8.01
CA ASN A 453 -1.53 19.49 -7.76
C ASN A 453 -2.40 20.51 -7.04
N LYS A 454 -1.88 21.72 -6.78
CA LYS A 454 -2.60 22.81 -6.09
C LYS A 454 -3.00 22.50 -4.65
N LEU A 455 -2.25 21.63 -3.98
CA LEU A 455 -2.42 21.28 -2.57
C LEU A 455 -1.44 22.04 -1.67
N ASP A 456 -0.75 23.03 -2.21
CA ASP A 456 0.33 23.80 -1.57
C ASP A 456 -0.10 24.56 -0.31
N ALA A 457 -1.39 24.82 -0.12
CA ALA A 457 -1.93 25.44 1.10
C ALA A 457 -1.55 24.68 2.39
N VAL A 458 -1.32 23.36 2.33
CA VAL A 458 -0.85 22.57 3.49
C VAL A 458 0.52 23.03 3.97
N LEU A 459 1.36 23.57 3.07
CA LEU A 459 2.70 24.06 3.38
C LEU A 459 2.68 25.39 4.16
N ASP A 460 1.56 26.09 4.21
CA ASP A 460 1.40 27.28 5.07
C ASP A 460 1.45 26.93 6.57
N HIS A 461 1.10 25.69 6.92
CA HIS A 461 1.08 25.21 8.30
C HIS A 461 2.15 24.16 8.59
N SER A 462 2.47 23.30 7.65
CA SER A 462 3.37 22.16 7.85
C SER A 462 4.41 22.09 6.75
N GLY A 463 5.68 21.97 7.13
CA GLY A 463 6.77 21.78 6.17
C GLY A 463 6.83 20.37 5.59
N ARG A 464 7.72 20.20 4.62
CA ARG A 464 8.21 18.91 4.18
C ARG A 464 9.14 18.32 5.24
N ASN A 465 9.07 17.04 5.48
CA ASN A 465 10.00 16.36 6.38
C ASN A 465 11.14 15.73 5.58
N PHE A 466 12.32 16.36 5.67
CA PHE A 466 13.56 15.85 5.09
C PHE A 466 14.73 16.17 6.02
N GLN A 467 15.41 15.13 6.53
CA GLN A 467 16.42 15.27 7.60
C GLN A 467 17.87 15.32 7.09
N TRP A 468 18.08 15.18 5.80
CA TRP A 468 19.44 15.09 5.21
C TRP A 468 20.00 16.42 4.72
N ASP A 469 19.18 17.45 4.64
CA ASP A 469 19.59 18.80 4.28
C ASP A 469 19.36 19.79 5.42
N VAL A 470 20.41 20.46 5.84
CA VAL A 470 20.36 21.42 6.95
C VAL A 470 19.51 22.65 6.60
N ALA A 471 19.57 23.09 5.33
CA ALA A 471 18.88 24.29 4.88
C ALA A 471 17.36 24.09 4.73
N SER A 472 16.92 22.88 4.32
CA SER A 472 15.52 22.57 4.11
C SER A 472 14.89 21.74 5.25
N ARG A 473 15.69 21.45 6.28
CA ARG A 473 15.20 20.68 7.44
C ARG A 473 14.09 21.42 8.17
N ALA A 474 12.92 20.81 8.23
CA ALA A 474 11.79 21.31 9.00
C ALA A 474 11.44 20.33 10.12
N ASN A 475 11.34 20.84 11.36
CA ASN A 475 10.84 20.06 12.49
C ASN A 475 9.31 19.91 12.36
N GLY A 476 8.81 18.72 12.63
CA GLY A 476 7.38 18.43 12.65
C GLY A 476 6.70 18.47 11.27
N GLY A 477 7.43 18.39 10.17
CA GLY A 477 6.86 18.36 8.82
C GLY A 477 5.94 17.15 8.61
N ARG A 478 4.73 17.40 8.08
CA ARG A 478 3.71 16.36 7.84
C ARG A 478 3.64 15.89 6.40
N VAL A 479 4.45 16.47 5.52
CA VAL A 479 4.52 16.13 4.10
C VAL A 479 5.81 15.39 3.81
N ILE A 480 5.69 14.23 3.19
CA ILE A 480 6.80 13.44 2.64
C ILE A 480 6.72 13.55 1.13
N GLU A 481 7.74 14.15 0.52
CA GLU A 481 7.85 14.18 -0.94
C GLU A 481 9.13 13.46 -1.38
N ILE A 482 8.95 12.36 -2.08
CA ILE A 482 10.00 11.58 -2.71
C ILE A 482 9.52 11.12 -4.08
N LEU A 483 10.28 11.42 -5.14
CA LEU A 483 9.94 11.02 -6.51
C LEU A 483 10.11 9.49 -6.69
N SER A 484 9.26 8.77 -5.98
CA SER A 484 9.11 7.31 -6.00
C SER A 484 7.76 6.95 -5.43
N GLU A 485 6.81 6.69 -6.29
CA GLU A 485 5.45 6.26 -5.91
C GLU A 485 5.48 5.00 -5.06
N HIS A 486 6.40 4.05 -5.36
CA HIS A 486 6.58 2.83 -4.57
C HIS A 486 6.98 3.14 -3.12
N THR A 487 7.91 4.07 -2.90
CA THR A 487 8.34 4.44 -1.54
C THR A 487 7.23 5.18 -0.80
N CYS A 488 6.53 6.12 -1.48
CA CYS A 488 5.35 6.79 -0.94
C CYS A 488 4.28 5.78 -0.52
N GLN A 489 3.97 4.82 -1.38
CA GLN A 489 2.99 3.77 -1.12
C GLN A 489 3.39 2.88 0.06
N GLY A 490 4.64 2.43 0.12
CA GLY A 490 5.11 1.59 1.21
C GLY A 490 5.07 2.31 2.56
N MET A 491 5.53 3.57 2.60
CA MET A 491 5.44 4.40 3.81
C MET A 491 3.99 4.63 4.24
N LEU A 492 3.09 4.92 3.29
CA LEU A 492 1.66 5.04 3.54
C LEU A 492 1.07 3.75 4.13
N GLN A 493 1.44 2.57 3.61
CA GLN A 493 0.98 1.27 4.12
C GLN A 493 1.44 1.05 5.57
N GLY A 494 2.72 1.24 5.85
CA GLY A 494 3.26 1.09 7.21
C GLY A 494 2.60 2.05 8.20
N TYR A 495 2.39 3.29 7.79
CA TYR A 495 1.75 4.32 8.59
C TYR A 495 0.29 3.99 8.93
N THR A 496 -0.49 3.50 7.94
CA THR A 496 -1.89 3.13 8.15
C THR A 496 -2.04 1.84 8.95
N LEU A 497 -1.21 0.83 8.69
CA LEU A 497 -1.27 -0.46 9.39
C LEU A 497 -0.80 -0.38 10.85
N THR A 498 -0.17 0.72 11.25
CA THR A 498 0.17 1.03 12.65
C THR A 498 -0.72 2.12 13.26
N GLY A 499 -1.94 2.26 12.75
CA GLY A 499 -3.05 2.95 13.42
C GLY A 499 -3.29 4.41 13.03
N ARG A 500 -2.62 4.92 11.99
CA ARG A 500 -2.74 6.31 11.54
C ARG A 500 -3.48 6.41 10.22
N THR A 501 -3.69 7.62 9.73
CA THR A 501 -4.35 7.86 8.44
C THR A 501 -3.42 8.66 7.53
N ALA A 502 -3.41 8.30 6.26
CA ALA A 502 -2.57 8.92 5.27
C ALA A 502 -3.35 9.34 4.01
N PHE A 503 -2.74 10.24 3.24
CA PHE A 503 -3.26 10.75 2.00
C PHE A 503 -2.18 10.71 0.92
N PHE A 504 -2.53 10.21 -0.27
CA PHE A 504 -1.59 10.05 -1.37
C PHE A 504 -2.12 10.74 -2.64
N PRO A 505 -1.78 12.00 -2.86
CA PRO A 505 -2.06 12.68 -4.12
C PRO A 505 -1.00 12.36 -5.16
N SER A 506 -1.41 12.04 -6.38
CA SER A 506 -0.54 11.85 -7.53
C SER A 506 -1.26 12.21 -8.83
N TYR A 507 -0.49 12.39 -9.89
CA TYR A 507 -1.08 12.49 -11.23
C TYR A 507 -1.78 11.19 -11.60
N GLU A 508 -2.94 11.31 -12.19
CA GLU A 508 -3.73 10.20 -12.69
C GLU A 508 -2.90 9.22 -13.55
N ALA A 509 -2.06 9.76 -14.41
CA ALA A 509 -1.21 8.96 -15.31
C ALA A 509 -0.19 8.08 -14.60
N PHE A 510 0.22 8.43 -13.36
CA PHE A 510 1.33 7.77 -12.67
C PHE A 510 0.89 6.89 -11.49
N LEU A 511 -0.33 7.06 -10.99
CA LEU A 511 -0.77 6.28 -9.83
C LEU A 511 -0.83 4.76 -10.13
N GLY A 512 -0.97 4.38 -11.39
CA GLY A 512 -0.86 2.99 -11.85
C GLY A 512 0.48 2.29 -11.52
N ILE A 513 1.56 3.06 -11.25
CA ILE A 513 2.87 2.53 -10.82
C ILE A 513 2.76 1.70 -9.53
N VAL A 514 1.86 2.06 -8.61
CA VAL A 514 1.67 1.35 -7.34
C VAL A 514 0.59 0.27 -7.35
N HIS A 515 0.12 -0.12 -8.54
CA HIS A 515 -1.01 -1.05 -8.67
C HIS A 515 -0.80 -2.34 -7.88
N THR A 516 0.32 -3.05 -8.09
CA THR A 516 0.55 -4.34 -7.42
C THR A 516 0.74 -4.20 -5.91
N MET A 517 1.40 -3.14 -5.45
CA MET A 517 1.50 -2.82 -4.02
C MET A 517 0.13 -2.58 -3.39
N MET A 518 -0.73 -1.82 -4.08
CA MET A 518 -2.11 -1.57 -3.64
C MET A 518 -2.92 -2.88 -3.58
N VAL A 519 -2.77 -3.77 -4.55
CA VAL A 519 -3.43 -5.08 -4.56
C VAL A 519 -2.96 -5.93 -3.38
N GLN A 520 -1.66 -6.01 -3.11
CA GLN A 520 -1.12 -6.73 -1.96
C GLN A 520 -1.67 -6.15 -0.64
N TYR A 521 -1.64 -4.83 -0.48
CA TYR A 521 -2.22 -4.15 0.68
C TYR A 521 -3.71 -4.46 0.86
N SER A 522 -4.49 -4.43 -0.22
CA SER A 522 -5.93 -4.71 -0.17
C SER A 522 -6.23 -6.14 0.28
N LYS A 523 -5.41 -7.12 -0.14
CA LYS A 523 -5.51 -8.51 0.31
C LYS A 523 -5.19 -8.63 1.81
N PHE A 524 -4.16 -7.93 2.28
CA PHE A 524 -3.82 -7.89 3.69
C PHE A 524 -4.98 -7.31 4.52
N VAL A 525 -5.52 -6.15 4.14
CA VAL A 525 -6.65 -5.52 4.84
C VAL A 525 -7.92 -6.40 4.78
N LYS A 526 -8.20 -7.02 3.62
CA LYS A 526 -9.32 -7.96 3.49
C LYS A 526 -9.20 -9.11 4.48
N MET A 527 -8.03 -9.71 4.60
CA MET A 527 -7.77 -10.82 5.51
C MET A 527 -7.82 -10.34 6.97
N ALA A 528 -7.23 -9.18 7.28
CA ALA A 528 -7.29 -8.58 8.60
C ALA A 528 -8.73 -8.33 9.09
N ARG A 529 -9.61 -7.87 8.20
CA ARG A 529 -11.04 -7.67 8.53
C ARG A 529 -11.81 -8.97 8.76
N GLN A 530 -11.29 -10.10 8.35
CA GLN A 530 -11.84 -11.45 8.58
C GLN A 530 -11.23 -12.12 9.82
N THR A 531 -10.29 -11.46 10.46
CA THR A 531 -9.54 -11.94 11.62
C THR A 531 -10.05 -11.23 12.89
N ASP A 532 -10.72 -11.95 13.77
CA ASP A 532 -11.47 -11.38 14.91
C ASP A 532 -10.62 -10.56 15.89
N TRP A 533 -9.34 -10.86 16.01
CA TRP A 533 -8.44 -10.17 16.94
C TRP A 533 -7.75 -8.93 16.34
N ARG A 534 -7.86 -8.70 15.03
CA ARG A 534 -7.35 -7.47 14.42
C ARG A 534 -8.40 -6.36 14.46
N HIS A 535 -7.96 -5.17 14.81
CA HIS A 535 -8.78 -3.98 14.86
C HIS A 535 -8.75 -3.21 13.53
N ASP A 536 -9.47 -2.09 13.52
CA ASP A 536 -9.56 -1.22 12.36
C ASP A 536 -8.21 -0.55 12.04
N PHE A 537 -8.03 -0.22 10.76
CA PHE A 537 -6.93 0.57 10.22
C PHE A 537 -7.47 1.87 9.60
N GLY A 538 -6.62 2.89 9.48
CA GLY A 538 -6.91 4.03 8.63
C GLY A 538 -7.14 3.58 7.17
N SER A 539 -8.10 4.21 6.49
CA SER A 539 -8.25 3.97 5.05
C SER A 539 -7.06 4.51 4.28
N VAL A 540 -6.69 3.83 3.19
CA VAL A 540 -5.80 4.40 2.18
C VAL A 540 -6.62 5.34 1.30
N ASN A 541 -6.17 6.59 1.18
CA ASN A 541 -6.85 7.63 0.45
C ASN A 541 -5.98 8.12 -0.71
N TYR A 542 -6.27 7.61 -1.91
CA TYR A 542 -5.66 8.07 -3.14
C TYR A 542 -6.43 9.26 -3.70
N LEU A 543 -5.68 10.24 -4.19
CA LEU A 543 -6.21 11.38 -4.92
C LEU A 543 -5.56 11.45 -6.29
N GLU A 544 -6.31 11.09 -7.32
CA GLU A 544 -5.90 11.34 -8.71
C GLU A 544 -6.20 12.76 -9.11
N THR A 545 -5.18 13.40 -9.64
CA THR A 545 -5.22 14.76 -10.13
C THR A 545 -4.67 14.82 -11.55
N SER A 546 -4.59 16.00 -12.14
CA SER A 546 -4.02 16.17 -13.48
C SER A 546 -4.67 15.25 -14.51
N THR A 547 -6.02 15.31 -14.52
CA THR A 547 -6.89 14.51 -15.39
C THR A 547 -6.49 14.57 -16.85
N TRP A 548 -6.64 13.47 -17.59
CA TRP A 548 -6.27 13.38 -19.01
C TRP A 548 -6.87 14.52 -19.84
N ALA A 549 -8.08 14.94 -19.54
CA ALA A 549 -8.80 16.01 -20.19
C ALA A 549 -8.12 17.39 -20.10
N ARG A 550 -7.15 17.55 -19.20
CA ARG A 550 -6.41 18.78 -18.92
C ARG A 550 -4.89 18.57 -19.01
N GLN A 551 -4.47 17.52 -19.73
CA GLN A 551 -3.07 17.21 -20.03
C GLN A 551 -2.77 17.31 -21.53
N GLU A 552 -3.49 18.15 -22.22
CA GLU A 552 -3.41 18.43 -23.64
C GLU A 552 -2.01 18.90 -24.11
N HIS A 553 -1.25 19.54 -23.20
CA HIS A 553 0.09 20.06 -23.50
C HIS A 553 1.20 19.02 -23.27
N ASN A 554 0.96 18.01 -22.43
CA ASN A 554 1.93 16.96 -22.12
C ASN A 554 1.77 15.71 -23.04
N GLY A 555 0.64 15.59 -23.69
CA GLY A 555 0.31 14.45 -24.55
C GLY A 555 0.14 13.13 -23.79
N PHE A 556 0.20 12.03 -24.51
CA PHE A 556 -0.13 10.69 -23.99
C PHE A 556 0.68 10.24 -22.77
N SER A 557 1.90 10.74 -22.59
CA SER A 557 2.73 10.38 -21.44
C SER A 557 2.10 10.75 -20.07
N HIS A 558 1.12 11.68 -20.08
CA HIS A 558 0.44 12.17 -18.88
C HIS A 558 -1.07 11.89 -18.90
N GLN A 559 -1.51 10.95 -19.72
CA GLN A 559 -2.92 10.62 -19.92
C GLN A 559 -3.13 9.13 -19.67
N ASN A 560 -3.62 8.75 -18.51
CA ASN A 560 -3.91 7.33 -18.21
C ASN A 560 -4.81 7.19 -16.97
N PRO A 561 -6.15 7.07 -17.12
CA PRO A 561 -7.07 6.86 -16.00
C PRO A 561 -7.23 5.38 -15.59
N SER A 562 -6.33 4.48 -15.97
CA SER A 562 -6.50 3.03 -15.79
C SER A 562 -6.48 2.56 -14.32
N PHE A 563 -6.00 3.39 -13.40
CA PHE A 563 -5.99 3.03 -11.97
C PHE A 563 -7.40 2.90 -11.38
N ILE A 564 -8.38 3.60 -11.95
CA ILE A 564 -9.81 3.40 -11.62
C ILE A 564 -10.17 1.92 -11.82
N GLY A 565 -9.84 1.34 -12.98
CA GLY A 565 -10.09 -0.06 -13.27
C GLY A 565 -9.38 -1.01 -12.31
N ALA A 566 -8.18 -0.66 -11.86
CA ALA A 566 -7.43 -1.42 -10.86
C ALA A 566 -8.19 -1.50 -9.52
N ILE A 567 -8.73 -0.38 -9.05
CA ILE A 567 -9.54 -0.34 -7.82
C ILE A 567 -10.85 -1.10 -7.97
N LEU A 568 -11.53 -0.99 -9.12
CA LEU A 568 -12.79 -1.70 -9.39
C LEU A 568 -12.66 -3.22 -9.36
N ASN A 569 -11.45 -3.74 -9.59
CA ASN A 569 -11.16 -5.19 -9.50
C ASN A 569 -10.91 -5.68 -8.07
N LEU A 570 -10.84 -4.81 -7.07
CA LEU A 570 -10.71 -5.20 -5.68
C LEU A 570 -12.03 -5.76 -5.13
N LYS A 571 -11.95 -6.38 -3.96
CA LYS A 571 -13.16 -6.86 -3.28
C LYS A 571 -14.12 -5.69 -3.02
N PRO A 572 -15.41 -5.80 -3.42
CA PRO A 572 -16.38 -4.71 -3.29
C PRO A 572 -16.51 -4.10 -1.88
N THR A 573 -16.30 -4.92 -0.85
CA THR A 573 -16.36 -4.44 0.54
C THR A 573 -15.15 -3.57 0.96
N LEU A 574 -14.13 -3.44 0.10
CA LEU A 574 -12.93 -2.63 0.35
C LEU A 574 -12.81 -1.45 -0.62
N ALA A 575 -13.22 -1.65 -1.87
CA ALA A 575 -13.03 -0.67 -2.93
C ALA A 575 -14.06 0.45 -2.90
N ARG A 576 -13.62 1.69 -3.10
CA ARG A 576 -14.48 2.86 -3.30
C ARG A 576 -13.86 3.79 -4.31
N VAL A 577 -14.64 4.22 -5.29
CA VAL A 577 -14.23 5.14 -6.35
C VAL A 577 -15.20 6.29 -6.44
N TYR A 578 -14.68 7.51 -6.28
CA TYR A 578 -15.44 8.74 -6.30
C TYR A 578 -14.92 9.69 -7.39
N LEU A 579 -15.83 10.25 -8.18
CA LEU A 579 -15.54 11.25 -9.20
C LEU A 579 -16.41 12.51 -8.96
N PRO A 580 -16.13 13.27 -7.90
CA PRO A 580 -16.92 14.47 -7.57
C PRO A 580 -16.85 15.52 -8.66
N PRO A 581 -17.99 16.14 -9.05
CA PRO A 581 -18.06 17.04 -10.20
C PRO A 581 -17.60 18.47 -9.94
N ASP A 582 -17.49 18.89 -8.67
CA ASP A 582 -17.13 20.25 -8.28
C ASP A 582 -16.42 20.32 -6.91
N ALA A 583 -15.99 21.50 -6.52
CA ALA A 583 -15.23 21.71 -5.30
C ALA A 583 -16.00 21.32 -4.01
N ASN A 584 -17.31 21.61 -3.94
CA ASN A 584 -18.11 21.27 -2.75
C ASN A 584 -18.34 19.77 -2.63
N CYS A 585 -18.67 19.11 -3.72
CA CYS A 585 -18.76 17.64 -3.75
C CYS A 585 -17.42 17.00 -3.40
N PHE A 586 -16.31 17.61 -3.83
CA PHE A 586 -14.99 17.10 -3.54
C PHE A 586 -14.64 17.22 -2.04
N LEU A 587 -14.94 18.37 -1.42
CA LEU A 587 -14.75 18.57 0.04
C LEU A 587 -15.56 17.57 0.86
N SER A 588 -16.84 17.36 0.52
CA SER A 588 -17.72 16.37 1.17
C SER A 588 -17.11 14.96 1.07
N THR A 589 -16.67 14.58 -0.14
CA THR A 589 -16.09 13.26 -0.41
C THR A 589 -14.77 13.05 0.37
N VAL A 590 -13.85 14.02 0.37
CA VAL A 590 -12.59 13.94 1.12
C VAL A 590 -12.86 13.79 2.62
N ALA A 591 -13.77 14.60 3.17
CA ALA A 591 -14.14 14.51 4.58
C ALA A 591 -14.74 13.15 4.94
N HIS A 592 -15.57 12.57 4.06
CA HIS A 592 -16.10 11.22 4.19
C HIS A 592 -14.99 10.17 4.17
N CYS A 593 -14.08 10.22 3.21
CA CYS A 593 -12.97 9.27 3.08
C CYS A 593 -12.01 9.32 4.27
N LEU A 594 -11.72 10.50 4.81
CA LEU A 594 -10.85 10.66 5.99
C LEU A 594 -11.49 10.13 7.28
N ARG A 595 -12.81 10.08 7.38
CA ARG A 595 -13.53 9.44 8.50
C ARG A 595 -13.66 7.92 8.34
N ALA A 596 -13.46 7.41 7.11
CA ALA A 596 -13.60 6.00 6.80
C ALA A 596 -12.40 5.19 7.30
N LYS A 597 -12.61 3.91 7.54
CA LYS A 597 -11.60 2.96 8.01
C LYS A 597 -11.69 1.65 7.23
N ASN A 598 -10.56 0.99 7.06
CA ASN A 598 -10.46 -0.32 6.37
C ASN A 598 -10.85 -0.28 4.88
N TYR A 599 -10.71 0.87 4.21
CA TYR A 599 -11.04 0.99 2.80
C TYR A 599 -9.84 1.42 1.96
N VAL A 600 -9.93 1.11 0.68
CA VAL A 600 -9.13 1.70 -0.38
C VAL A 600 -10.03 2.68 -1.11
N ASN A 601 -9.86 3.97 -0.85
CA ASN A 601 -10.61 5.06 -1.45
C ASN A 601 -9.79 5.66 -2.61
N LEU A 602 -10.41 5.82 -3.76
CA LEU A 602 -9.90 6.58 -4.87
C LEU A 602 -10.83 7.78 -5.12
N MET A 603 -10.26 8.97 -5.17
CA MET A 603 -10.94 10.21 -5.49
C MET A 603 -10.28 10.82 -6.72
N VAL A 604 -11.06 11.08 -7.75
CA VAL A 604 -10.58 11.63 -9.03
C VAL A 604 -11.08 13.05 -9.19
N GLY A 605 -10.17 14.01 -9.39
CA GLY A 605 -10.56 15.42 -9.51
C GLY A 605 -9.61 16.29 -10.30
N SER A 606 -10.11 17.47 -10.71
CA SER A 606 -9.37 18.41 -11.52
C SER A 606 -8.66 19.47 -10.68
N LYS A 607 -7.41 19.75 -11.04
CA LYS A 607 -6.65 20.89 -10.49
C LYS A 607 -6.97 22.23 -11.15
N GLN A 608 -7.67 22.22 -12.27
CA GLN A 608 -8.06 23.43 -12.98
C GLN A 608 -9.38 23.98 -12.42
N PRO A 609 -9.59 25.30 -12.50
CA PRO A 609 -10.87 25.88 -12.11
C PRO A 609 -12.03 25.33 -12.93
N SER A 610 -13.13 25.01 -12.25
CA SER A 610 -14.40 24.59 -12.83
C SER A 610 -15.56 25.26 -12.08
N PRO A 611 -16.77 25.36 -12.68
CA PRO A 611 -17.92 25.91 -11.98
C PRO A 611 -18.27 25.08 -10.74
N VAL A 612 -18.58 25.72 -9.64
CA VAL A 612 -19.21 25.10 -8.47
C VAL A 612 -20.72 25.01 -8.72
N TRP A 613 -21.19 23.80 -8.99
CA TRP A 613 -22.57 23.56 -9.43
C TRP A 613 -23.58 23.53 -8.29
N LEU A 614 -23.18 23.01 -7.13
CA LEU A 614 -24.05 22.80 -5.99
C LEU A 614 -23.63 23.67 -4.80
N SER A 615 -24.61 24.13 -4.01
CA SER A 615 -24.31 24.70 -2.69
C SER A 615 -23.72 23.63 -1.77
N PRO A 616 -23.07 24.00 -0.64
CA PRO A 616 -22.57 23.00 0.30
C PRO A 616 -23.65 22.02 0.77
N GLU A 617 -24.86 22.47 1.05
CA GLU A 617 -25.98 21.63 1.51
C GLU A 617 -26.51 20.72 0.39
N GLU A 618 -26.52 21.18 -0.84
CA GLU A 618 -26.90 20.36 -2.00
C GLU A 618 -25.81 19.32 -2.31
N ALA A 619 -24.54 19.70 -2.21
CA ALA A 619 -23.40 18.82 -2.41
C ALA A 619 -23.37 17.70 -1.38
N ASP A 620 -23.63 17.99 -0.11
CA ASP A 620 -23.70 16.98 0.95
C ASP A 620 -24.79 15.93 0.63
N ARG A 621 -26.02 16.39 0.33
CA ARG A 621 -27.11 15.48 -0.05
C ARG A 621 -26.78 14.65 -1.30
N HIS A 622 -26.15 15.26 -2.29
CA HIS A 622 -25.74 14.58 -3.52
C HIS A 622 -24.68 13.50 -3.25
N CYS A 623 -23.63 13.83 -2.47
CA CYS A 623 -22.55 12.90 -2.16
C CYS A 623 -23.01 11.76 -1.27
N VAL A 624 -23.91 12.00 -0.29
CA VAL A 624 -24.53 10.96 0.53
C VAL A 624 -25.34 9.99 -0.32
N ALA A 625 -26.07 10.50 -1.33
CA ALA A 625 -26.84 9.66 -2.25
C ALA A 625 -25.96 8.93 -3.28
N GLY A 626 -24.74 9.44 -3.53
CA GLY A 626 -23.82 8.95 -4.55
C GLY A 626 -24.15 9.31 -5.98
N ALA A 627 -25.41 9.60 -6.29
CA ALA A 627 -25.91 10.10 -7.56
C ALA A 627 -27.22 10.87 -7.37
N SER A 628 -27.51 11.85 -8.23
CA SER A 628 -28.79 12.57 -8.20
C SER A 628 -29.14 13.21 -9.53
N VAL A 629 -30.44 13.49 -9.70
CA VAL A 629 -30.95 14.29 -10.81
C VAL A 629 -30.65 15.78 -10.57
N TRP A 630 -30.01 16.43 -11.53
CA TRP A 630 -29.72 17.86 -11.47
C TRP A 630 -30.81 18.66 -12.14
N LYS A 631 -31.76 19.11 -11.34
CA LYS A 631 -32.98 19.80 -11.83
C LYS A 631 -32.68 21.09 -12.58
N PHE A 632 -31.67 21.85 -12.18
CA PHE A 632 -31.29 23.11 -12.82
C PHE A 632 -30.86 22.94 -14.29
N ALA A 633 -30.33 21.77 -14.64
CA ALA A 633 -29.87 21.41 -15.97
C ALA A 633 -30.90 20.54 -16.75
N SER A 634 -31.88 19.98 -16.05
CA SER A 634 -32.93 19.15 -16.65
C SER A 634 -34.07 19.98 -17.23
N VAL A 635 -34.79 19.44 -18.23
CA VAL A 635 -35.99 19.99 -18.84
C VAL A 635 -37.15 19.00 -18.87
N ASP A 636 -37.16 18.09 -17.87
CA ASP A 636 -38.22 17.07 -17.73
C ASP A 636 -39.35 17.52 -16.78
N ASP A 637 -39.19 18.62 -16.05
CA ASP A 637 -40.13 19.18 -15.07
C ASP A 637 -40.71 18.15 -14.09
N GLY A 638 -39.91 17.09 -13.78
CA GLY A 638 -40.35 15.95 -12.98
C GLY A 638 -41.27 14.96 -13.70
N VAL A 639 -41.50 15.17 -14.98
CA VAL A 639 -42.24 14.27 -15.89
C VAL A 639 -41.25 13.26 -16.47
N ASP A 640 -41.78 12.18 -17.03
CA ASP A 640 -40.98 11.15 -17.70
C ASP A 640 -40.14 11.78 -18.86
N PRO A 641 -38.78 11.68 -18.81
CA PRO A 641 -37.93 12.26 -19.85
C PRO A 641 -37.98 11.44 -21.14
N ASP A 642 -37.51 12.03 -22.22
CA ASP A 642 -37.30 11.32 -23.49
C ASP A 642 -35.91 10.65 -23.52
N VAL A 643 -34.95 11.24 -22.81
CA VAL A 643 -33.56 10.75 -22.71
C VAL A 643 -32.94 11.17 -21.38
N VAL A 644 -32.03 10.34 -20.87
CA VAL A 644 -31.18 10.65 -19.70
C VAL A 644 -29.75 10.84 -20.18
N ILE A 645 -29.11 11.93 -19.78
CA ILE A 645 -27.66 12.14 -19.98
C ILE A 645 -26.96 12.22 -18.62
N VAL A 646 -25.82 11.56 -18.53
CA VAL A 646 -25.13 11.34 -17.26
C VAL A 646 -23.70 11.85 -17.34
N GLY A 647 -23.29 12.64 -16.35
CA GLY A 647 -21.89 13.07 -16.19
C GLY A 647 -21.21 12.38 -15.01
N ILE A 648 -20.01 11.84 -15.22
CA ILE A 648 -19.21 11.16 -14.20
C ILE A 648 -17.76 11.65 -14.27
N GLY A 649 -17.40 12.61 -13.45
CA GLY A 649 -16.11 13.32 -13.42
C GLY A 649 -16.29 14.82 -13.71
N VAL A 650 -15.26 15.62 -13.44
CA VAL A 650 -15.36 17.09 -13.47
C VAL A 650 -15.62 17.63 -14.88
N GLU A 651 -14.68 17.40 -15.81
CA GLU A 651 -14.72 17.99 -17.16
C GLU A 651 -15.86 17.42 -18.00
N VAL A 652 -16.07 16.12 -17.93
CA VAL A 652 -17.14 15.45 -18.67
C VAL A 652 -18.53 15.82 -18.16
N THR A 653 -18.67 16.17 -16.88
CA THR A 653 -19.94 16.72 -16.35
C THR A 653 -20.19 18.11 -16.86
N PHE A 654 -19.15 18.96 -16.97
CA PHE A 654 -19.27 20.25 -17.62
C PHE A 654 -19.83 20.13 -19.05
N GLU A 655 -19.29 19.18 -19.83
CA GLU A 655 -19.75 18.91 -21.21
C GLU A 655 -21.21 18.40 -21.27
N VAL A 656 -21.63 17.59 -20.29
CA VAL A 656 -23.04 17.13 -20.17
C VAL A 656 -23.97 18.32 -19.91
N ILE A 657 -23.61 19.24 -19.01
CA ILE A 657 -24.42 20.45 -18.73
C ILE A 657 -24.46 21.37 -19.95
N ALA A 658 -23.32 21.55 -20.63
CA ALA A 658 -23.27 22.34 -21.87
C ALA A 658 -24.10 21.69 -23.00
N ALA A 659 -24.12 20.34 -23.10
CA ALA A 659 -24.97 19.64 -24.04
C ALA A 659 -26.47 19.84 -23.73
N ALA A 660 -26.87 19.79 -22.46
CA ALA A 660 -28.24 20.05 -22.04
C ALA A 660 -28.69 21.46 -22.42
N ALA A 661 -27.83 22.49 -22.19
CA ALA A 661 -28.10 23.87 -22.59
C ALA A 661 -28.19 24.02 -24.11
N LEU A 662 -27.33 23.34 -24.87
CA LEU A 662 -27.37 23.35 -26.34
C LEU A 662 -28.66 22.68 -26.86
N LEU A 663 -29.08 21.57 -26.31
CA LEU A 663 -30.32 20.87 -26.69
C LEU A 663 -31.53 21.70 -26.38
N ARG A 664 -31.57 22.41 -25.24
CA ARG A 664 -32.67 23.32 -24.89
C ARG A 664 -32.91 24.40 -25.95
N LYS A 665 -31.82 24.93 -26.53
CA LYS A 665 -31.89 25.95 -27.61
C LYS A 665 -32.27 25.34 -28.96
N LEU A 666 -31.67 24.23 -29.34
CA LEU A 666 -31.84 23.66 -30.69
C LEU A 666 -33.04 22.72 -30.83
N VAL A 667 -33.45 22.08 -29.73
CA VAL A 667 -34.47 21.03 -29.73
C VAL A 667 -35.39 21.19 -28.52
N PRO A 668 -36.13 22.32 -28.39
CA PRO A 668 -36.92 22.63 -27.18
C PRO A 668 -38.02 21.61 -26.85
N ASN A 669 -38.41 20.76 -27.80
CA ASN A 669 -39.39 19.69 -27.60
C ASN A 669 -38.78 18.43 -27.01
N LEU A 670 -37.47 18.35 -26.85
CA LEU A 670 -36.78 17.18 -26.24
C LEU A 670 -36.73 17.34 -24.71
N ARG A 671 -37.30 16.39 -23.98
CA ARG A 671 -37.24 16.36 -22.52
C ARG A 671 -35.98 15.60 -22.10
N VAL A 672 -35.02 16.33 -21.54
CA VAL A 672 -33.72 15.82 -21.11
C VAL A 672 -33.64 15.80 -19.61
N ARG A 673 -33.30 14.65 -19.03
CA ARG A 673 -32.91 14.52 -17.63
C ARG A 673 -31.40 14.49 -17.55
N VAL A 674 -30.83 15.32 -16.67
CA VAL A 674 -29.39 15.32 -16.34
C VAL A 674 -29.18 14.65 -15.00
N VAL A 675 -28.33 13.64 -14.96
CA VAL A 675 -27.91 12.93 -13.75
C VAL A 675 -26.40 13.10 -13.58
N ASN A 676 -25.95 13.37 -12.36
CA ASN A 676 -24.54 13.26 -12.00
C ASN A 676 -24.33 12.08 -11.07
N VAL A 677 -23.21 11.38 -11.26
CA VAL A 677 -22.76 10.28 -10.41
C VAL A 677 -21.41 10.65 -9.81
N THR A 678 -21.36 10.75 -8.48
CA THR A 678 -20.13 10.98 -7.71
C THR A 678 -19.54 9.66 -7.21
N ASP A 679 -20.35 8.77 -6.66
CA ASP A 679 -19.94 7.43 -6.22
C ASP A 679 -20.14 6.43 -7.36
N LEU A 680 -19.05 6.00 -7.98
CA LEU A 680 -19.12 5.09 -9.12
C LEU A 680 -19.77 3.74 -8.77
N MET A 681 -19.64 3.32 -7.48
CA MET A 681 -20.11 2.01 -7.01
C MET A 681 -21.64 1.91 -6.98
N VAL A 682 -22.38 3.01 -7.00
CA VAL A 682 -23.86 3.00 -7.04
C VAL A 682 -24.44 2.39 -8.33
N LEU A 683 -23.64 2.36 -9.41
CA LEU A 683 -24.05 1.87 -10.72
C LEU A 683 -24.18 0.34 -10.79
N GLY A 684 -23.45 -0.39 -9.95
CA GLY A 684 -23.46 -1.85 -9.95
C GLY A 684 -24.83 -2.45 -9.60
N PRO A 685 -25.16 -3.69 -10.04
CA PRO A 685 -26.41 -4.37 -9.68
C PRO A 685 -26.58 -4.44 -8.16
N HIS A 686 -27.83 -4.46 -7.70
CA HIS A 686 -28.13 -4.58 -6.27
C HIS A 686 -27.40 -5.78 -5.64
N GLY A 687 -26.70 -5.54 -4.53
CA GLY A 687 -25.91 -6.56 -3.83
C GLY A 687 -24.49 -6.79 -4.38
N SER A 688 -24.10 -6.20 -5.51
CA SER A 688 -22.73 -6.29 -6.01
C SER A 688 -21.73 -5.45 -5.20
N HIS A 689 -22.21 -4.38 -4.58
CA HIS A 689 -21.44 -3.50 -3.70
C HIS A 689 -22.36 -2.96 -2.59
N PRO A 690 -21.84 -2.65 -1.37
CA PRO A 690 -22.64 -2.06 -0.31
C PRO A 690 -23.35 -0.75 -0.68
N HIS A 691 -22.79 0.02 -1.62
CA HIS A 691 -23.35 1.29 -2.11
C HIS A 691 -24.22 1.11 -3.36
N ALA A 692 -24.31 -0.09 -3.95
CA ALA A 692 -25.08 -0.33 -5.16
C ALA A 692 -26.56 0.02 -4.92
N LEU A 693 -27.13 0.84 -5.80
CA LEU A 693 -28.55 1.22 -5.74
C LEU A 693 -29.45 -0.02 -5.92
N SER A 694 -30.59 0.00 -5.25
CA SER A 694 -31.66 -0.95 -5.57
C SER A 694 -32.16 -0.71 -7.01
N ASP A 695 -32.79 -1.71 -7.66
CA ASP A 695 -33.32 -1.50 -9.01
C ASP A 695 -34.42 -0.43 -9.06
N PRO A 696 -35.32 -0.29 -8.06
CA PRO A 696 -36.25 0.84 -7.99
C PRO A 696 -35.56 2.20 -7.91
N ASP A 697 -34.52 2.34 -7.07
CA ASP A 697 -33.79 3.59 -6.92
C ASP A 697 -33.00 3.93 -8.20
N PHE A 698 -32.36 2.94 -8.81
CA PHE A 698 -31.71 3.08 -10.10
C PHE A 698 -32.70 3.56 -11.18
N ASN A 699 -33.88 2.94 -11.26
CA ASN A 699 -34.94 3.32 -12.20
C ASN A 699 -35.52 4.72 -11.91
N THR A 700 -35.50 5.18 -10.66
CA THR A 700 -35.92 6.55 -10.31
C THR A 700 -34.98 7.60 -10.93
N LEU A 701 -33.68 7.32 -10.94
CA LEU A 701 -32.68 8.22 -11.54
C LEU A 701 -32.62 8.07 -13.07
N PHE A 702 -32.51 6.84 -13.55
CA PHE A 702 -32.14 6.52 -14.93
C PHE A 702 -33.31 6.05 -15.78
N THR A 703 -34.51 5.98 -15.24
CA THR A 703 -35.73 5.41 -15.84
C THR A 703 -35.61 3.90 -16.18
N PRO A 704 -36.71 3.17 -16.36
CA PRO A 704 -36.63 1.77 -16.71
C PRO A 704 -36.43 1.51 -18.20
N ASP A 705 -36.83 2.44 -19.08
CA ASP A 705 -37.05 2.22 -20.51
C ASP A 705 -36.41 3.26 -21.44
N LYS A 706 -35.97 4.44 -20.93
CA LYS A 706 -35.45 5.50 -21.81
C LYS A 706 -33.99 5.25 -22.16
N HIS A 707 -33.56 5.82 -23.28
CA HIS A 707 -32.15 5.83 -23.64
C HIS A 707 -31.35 6.62 -22.62
N ILE A 708 -30.17 6.06 -22.23
CA ILE A 708 -29.22 6.71 -21.35
C ILE A 708 -27.91 6.91 -22.12
N HIS A 709 -27.38 8.12 -22.06
CA HIS A 709 -26.04 8.41 -22.55
C HIS A 709 -25.15 8.79 -21.35
N ILE A 710 -24.09 8.01 -21.10
CA ILE A 710 -23.12 8.23 -20.02
C ILE A 710 -21.86 8.85 -20.63
N ASN A 711 -21.47 10.01 -20.12
CA ASN A 711 -20.22 10.68 -20.40
C ASN A 711 -19.30 10.48 -19.20
N TYR A 712 -18.29 9.64 -19.34
CA TYR A 712 -17.47 9.12 -18.25
C TYR A 712 -16.02 9.57 -18.37
N HIS A 713 -15.38 9.87 -17.24
CA HIS A 713 -14.00 10.30 -17.19
C HIS A 713 -13.01 9.19 -17.57
N GLY A 714 -13.23 7.96 -17.12
CA GLY A 714 -12.32 6.82 -17.34
C GLY A 714 -12.59 6.05 -18.64
N TYR A 715 -12.11 4.82 -18.71
CA TYR A 715 -12.36 3.94 -19.86
C TYR A 715 -13.80 3.42 -19.87
N PRO A 716 -14.52 3.53 -20.99
CA PRO A 716 -15.93 3.08 -21.08
C PRO A 716 -16.18 1.63 -20.65
N ILE A 717 -15.17 0.77 -20.77
CA ILE A 717 -15.28 -0.65 -20.40
C ILE A 717 -15.51 -0.85 -18.90
N GLU A 718 -15.01 0.06 -18.07
CA GLU A 718 -15.16 0.02 -16.62
C GLU A 718 -16.63 0.17 -16.20
N VAL A 719 -17.31 1.19 -16.75
CA VAL A 719 -18.74 1.42 -16.50
C VAL A 719 -19.59 0.34 -17.14
N LYS A 720 -19.23 -0.17 -18.34
CA LYS A 720 -19.89 -1.35 -18.92
C LYS A 720 -19.81 -2.56 -18.00
N GLY A 721 -18.64 -2.82 -17.40
CA GLY A 721 -18.45 -3.89 -16.44
C GLY A 721 -19.32 -3.71 -15.17
N LEU A 722 -19.37 -2.51 -14.62
CA LEU A 722 -20.20 -2.20 -13.46
C LEU A 722 -21.70 -2.37 -13.73
N LEU A 723 -22.17 -1.93 -14.90
CA LEU A 723 -23.59 -2.02 -15.28
C LEU A 723 -24.02 -3.42 -15.71
N PHE A 724 -23.06 -4.32 -16.00
CA PHE A 724 -23.41 -5.67 -16.43
C PHE A 724 -24.21 -6.40 -15.36
N GLY A 725 -25.40 -6.87 -15.73
CA GLY A 725 -26.36 -7.45 -14.78
C GLY A 725 -27.51 -6.52 -14.37
N ARG A 726 -27.45 -5.22 -14.69
CA ARG A 726 -28.63 -4.35 -14.59
C ARG A 726 -29.61 -4.68 -15.71
N PRO A 727 -30.94 -4.62 -15.45
CA PRO A 727 -31.94 -4.77 -16.50
C PRO A 727 -31.83 -3.67 -17.55
N GLY A 728 -31.99 -4.04 -18.82
CA GLY A 728 -32.12 -3.08 -19.91
C GLY A 728 -30.83 -2.34 -20.31
N VAL A 729 -29.64 -2.90 -20.06
CA VAL A 729 -28.35 -2.27 -20.39
C VAL A 729 -28.17 -1.95 -21.88
N GLY A 730 -28.89 -2.64 -22.78
CA GLY A 730 -28.84 -2.38 -24.22
C GLY A 730 -29.30 -0.98 -24.66
N ARG A 731 -29.99 -0.23 -23.77
CA ARG A 731 -30.40 1.18 -23.99
C ARG A 731 -29.34 2.19 -23.55
N ILE A 732 -28.19 1.74 -23.01
CA ILE A 732 -27.17 2.60 -22.45
C ILE A 732 -26.02 2.72 -23.44
N THR A 733 -25.67 3.96 -23.80
CA THR A 733 -24.43 4.28 -24.53
C THR A 733 -23.43 4.95 -23.58
N ILE A 734 -22.16 4.62 -23.73
CA ILE A 734 -21.10 5.12 -22.84
C ILE A 734 -19.94 5.62 -23.70
N GLU A 735 -19.58 6.88 -23.49
CA GLU A 735 -18.36 7.48 -24.02
C GLU A 735 -17.45 7.89 -22.85
N GLY A 736 -16.13 7.88 -23.13
CA GLY A 736 -15.11 8.20 -22.14
C GLY A 736 -13.75 8.29 -22.80
N TYR A 737 -12.66 8.16 -22.02
CA TYR A 737 -11.31 8.23 -22.55
C TYR A 737 -11.04 7.07 -23.54
N ARG A 738 -10.50 7.42 -24.72
CA ARG A 738 -10.25 6.51 -25.85
C ARG A 738 -8.79 6.47 -26.27
N GLU A 739 -7.90 7.08 -25.51
CA GLU A 739 -6.49 7.28 -25.87
C GLU A 739 -6.30 8.11 -27.15
N GLU A 740 -7.19 9.09 -27.35
CA GLU A 740 -7.11 9.99 -28.52
C GLU A 740 -6.73 11.40 -28.06
N GLY A 741 -6.02 12.13 -28.92
CA GLY A 741 -5.51 13.48 -28.65
C GLY A 741 -4.17 13.46 -27.92
N THR A 742 -3.22 14.17 -28.49
CA THR A 742 -1.88 14.40 -27.94
C THR A 742 -1.71 15.90 -27.67
N THR A 743 -0.63 16.53 -28.12
CA THR A 743 -0.46 17.98 -27.96
C THR A 743 -1.55 18.74 -28.74
N THR A 744 -2.53 19.28 -28.04
CA THR A 744 -3.68 19.98 -28.62
C THR A 744 -4.23 21.01 -27.62
N SER A 745 -5.54 21.32 -27.65
CA SER A 745 -6.21 22.17 -26.66
C SER A 745 -7.14 21.35 -25.77
N PRO A 746 -7.53 21.86 -24.57
CA PRO A 746 -8.44 21.16 -23.66
C PRO A 746 -9.75 20.72 -24.31
N PHE A 747 -10.35 21.56 -25.16
CA PHE A 747 -11.62 21.22 -25.79
C PHE A 747 -11.44 20.21 -26.93
N ASP A 748 -10.33 20.27 -27.67
CA ASP A 748 -10.03 19.25 -28.66
C ASP A 748 -9.82 17.86 -28.04
N MET A 749 -9.27 17.79 -26.82
CA MET A 749 -9.23 16.54 -26.06
C MET A 749 -10.65 15.94 -25.87
N MET A 750 -11.65 16.77 -25.57
CA MET A 750 -13.05 16.32 -25.49
C MET A 750 -13.60 15.90 -26.85
N LEU A 751 -13.24 16.61 -27.91
CA LEU A 751 -13.67 16.27 -29.29
C LEU A 751 -13.05 14.93 -29.74
N CYS A 752 -11.77 14.74 -29.51
CA CYS A 752 -11.07 13.52 -29.92
C CYS A 752 -11.59 12.27 -29.16
N ASN A 753 -11.90 12.40 -27.89
CA ASN A 753 -12.40 11.30 -27.07
C ASN A 753 -13.93 11.14 -27.12
N HIS A 754 -14.65 11.88 -27.96
CA HIS A 754 -16.10 11.87 -28.12
C HIS A 754 -16.89 12.22 -26.86
N THR A 755 -16.28 12.95 -25.95
CA THR A 755 -16.87 13.36 -24.67
C THR A 755 -17.34 14.81 -24.69
N SER A 756 -17.20 15.54 -25.81
CA SER A 756 -17.61 16.93 -25.94
C SER A 756 -19.13 17.08 -25.93
N ARG A 757 -19.60 18.27 -25.59
CA ARG A 757 -21.01 18.67 -25.60
C ARG A 757 -21.73 18.32 -26.90
N TYR A 758 -21.05 18.36 -28.04
CA TYR A 758 -21.62 18.04 -29.33
C TYR A 758 -21.88 16.54 -29.49
N HIS A 759 -20.94 15.70 -29.06
CA HIS A 759 -21.12 14.25 -29.06
C HIS A 759 -22.24 13.82 -28.12
N VAL A 760 -22.25 14.38 -26.87
CA VAL A 760 -23.32 14.13 -25.91
C VAL A 760 -24.68 14.58 -26.44
N ALA A 761 -24.78 15.79 -27.00
CA ALA A 761 -26.03 16.31 -27.56
C ALA A 761 -26.53 15.49 -28.74
N ALA A 762 -25.66 15.11 -29.66
CA ALA A 762 -26.01 14.27 -30.81
C ALA A 762 -26.49 12.87 -30.36
N ALA A 763 -25.80 12.26 -29.37
CA ALA A 763 -26.20 10.96 -28.80
C ALA A 763 -27.56 11.04 -28.09
N ALA A 764 -27.76 12.09 -27.27
CA ALA A 764 -29.02 12.33 -26.57
C ALA A 764 -30.19 12.52 -27.55
N LEU A 765 -29.97 13.28 -28.63
CA LEU A 765 -30.99 13.53 -29.65
C LEU A 765 -31.39 12.25 -30.39
N ARG A 766 -30.42 11.43 -30.79
CA ARG A 766 -30.68 10.12 -31.42
C ARG A 766 -31.47 9.19 -30.48
N GLY A 767 -31.09 9.13 -29.20
CA GLY A 767 -31.77 8.32 -28.21
C GLY A 767 -33.18 8.82 -27.87
N GLY A 768 -33.37 10.11 -27.71
CA GLY A 768 -34.66 10.73 -27.39
C GLY A 768 -35.65 10.68 -28.56
N ALA A 769 -35.16 10.70 -29.80
CA ALA A 769 -35.96 10.56 -30.98
C ALA A 769 -36.72 9.24 -31.07
N LEU A 770 -36.24 8.20 -30.43
CA LEU A 770 -36.90 6.89 -30.35
C LEU A 770 -38.17 6.94 -29.49
N GLN A 771 -38.28 7.93 -28.59
CA GLN A 771 -39.37 8.07 -27.63
C GLN A 771 -40.31 9.24 -27.92
N ASN A 772 -39.86 10.23 -28.70
CA ASN A 772 -40.61 11.46 -28.94
C ASN A 772 -40.81 11.72 -30.41
N PRO A 773 -42.10 11.50 -30.95
CA PRO A 773 -42.43 11.72 -32.36
C PRO A 773 -42.23 13.18 -32.85
N LYS A 774 -42.31 14.19 -31.92
CA LYS A 774 -42.09 15.58 -32.28
C LYS A 774 -40.61 15.91 -32.53
N VAL A 775 -39.73 15.05 -32.08
CA VAL A 775 -38.27 15.18 -32.23
C VAL A 775 -37.76 14.28 -33.35
N SER A 776 -38.38 13.10 -33.54
CA SER A 776 -37.86 12.08 -34.47
C SER A 776 -37.82 12.56 -35.93
N ALA A 777 -38.73 13.48 -36.33
CA ALA A 777 -38.85 13.93 -37.72
C ALA A 777 -37.57 14.60 -38.26
N ASP A 778 -36.87 15.38 -37.42
CA ASP A 778 -35.69 16.16 -37.80
C ASP A 778 -34.42 15.82 -37.00
N ALA A 779 -34.50 14.78 -36.15
CA ALA A 779 -33.43 14.39 -35.25
C ALA A 779 -32.11 14.11 -35.97
N HIS A 780 -32.15 13.42 -37.12
CA HIS A 780 -30.97 13.12 -37.90
C HIS A 780 -30.30 14.36 -38.47
N GLU A 781 -31.08 15.26 -39.02
CA GLU A 781 -30.60 16.53 -39.57
C GLU A 781 -29.96 17.40 -38.49
N LYS A 782 -30.64 17.54 -37.34
CA LYS A 782 -30.16 18.30 -36.20
C LYS A 782 -28.89 17.70 -35.58
N ALA A 783 -28.84 16.38 -35.44
CA ALA A 783 -27.62 15.71 -34.95
C ALA A 783 -26.44 15.92 -35.89
N THR A 784 -26.68 15.88 -37.22
CA THR A 784 -25.65 16.17 -38.24
C THR A 784 -25.22 17.62 -38.17
N PHE A 785 -26.15 18.57 -37.97
CA PHE A 785 -25.84 19.98 -37.77
C PHE A 785 -24.96 20.20 -36.52
N ILE A 786 -25.28 19.55 -35.41
CA ILE A 786 -24.48 19.64 -34.16
C ILE A 786 -23.08 19.12 -34.43
N MET A 787 -22.92 18.01 -35.11
CA MET A 787 -21.60 17.45 -35.43
C MET A 787 -20.83 18.33 -36.43
N HIS A 788 -21.52 19.08 -37.29
CA HIS A 788 -20.87 20.05 -38.15
C HIS A 788 -20.30 21.24 -37.35
N ILE A 789 -20.96 21.67 -36.25
CA ILE A 789 -20.40 22.68 -35.35
C ILE A 789 -19.11 22.10 -34.69
N ALA A 790 -19.14 20.84 -34.21
CA ALA A 790 -17.96 20.20 -33.66
C ALA A 790 -16.76 20.24 -34.63
N GLN A 791 -17.02 19.94 -35.91
CA GLN A 791 -15.99 19.97 -36.95
C GLN A 791 -15.44 21.39 -37.18
N LYS A 792 -16.29 22.42 -37.18
CA LYS A 792 -15.86 23.82 -37.29
C LYS A 792 -15.00 24.26 -36.11
N ASP A 793 -15.37 23.90 -34.90
CA ASP A 793 -14.56 24.21 -33.72
C ASP A 793 -13.21 23.49 -33.77
N LYS A 794 -13.16 22.25 -34.23
CA LYS A 794 -11.91 21.52 -34.42
C LYS A 794 -11.02 22.21 -35.46
N GLU A 795 -11.57 22.62 -36.60
CA GLU A 795 -10.86 23.41 -37.62
C GLU A 795 -10.34 24.75 -37.08
N TYR A 796 -11.15 25.46 -36.28
CA TYR A 796 -10.73 26.68 -35.62
C TYR A 796 -9.54 26.43 -34.68
N ILE A 797 -9.57 25.36 -33.86
CA ILE A 797 -8.49 24.98 -32.93
C ILE A 797 -7.19 24.71 -33.69
N TYR A 798 -7.26 23.96 -34.76
CA TYR A 798 -6.07 23.61 -35.57
C TYR A 798 -5.50 24.85 -36.33
N GLN A 799 -6.35 25.81 -36.68
CA GLN A 799 -5.91 27.04 -37.32
C GLN A 799 -5.32 28.03 -36.35
N ASN A 800 -5.84 28.10 -35.13
CA ASN A 800 -5.53 29.18 -34.16
C ASN A 800 -4.69 28.71 -32.97
N GLY A 801 -4.49 27.38 -32.77
CA GLY A 801 -3.74 26.83 -31.66
C GLY A 801 -4.41 27.06 -30.28
N LYS A 802 -5.72 27.32 -30.26
CA LYS A 802 -6.48 27.58 -29.01
C LYS A 802 -7.97 27.25 -29.20
N ASP A 803 -8.64 26.98 -28.10
CA ASP A 803 -10.09 26.78 -28.08
C ASP A 803 -10.87 28.07 -28.48
N PRO A 804 -12.08 27.96 -29.00
CA PRO A 804 -13.00 29.09 -29.16
C PRO A 804 -13.21 29.79 -27.80
N ASN A 805 -13.33 31.11 -27.82
CA ASN A 805 -13.33 31.96 -26.60
C ASN A 805 -14.45 31.60 -25.60
N ASP A 806 -15.59 31.08 -26.08
CA ASP A 806 -16.78 30.78 -25.28
C ASP A 806 -16.81 29.36 -24.73
N THR A 807 -15.83 28.54 -25.03
CA THR A 807 -15.86 27.09 -24.77
C THR A 807 -16.04 26.78 -23.30
N PHE A 808 -15.40 27.53 -22.41
CA PHE A 808 -15.43 27.28 -20.95
C PHE A 808 -16.32 28.26 -20.17
N ASN A 809 -17.17 29.03 -20.88
CA ASN A 809 -18.18 29.83 -20.20
C ASN A 809 -19.21 28.90 -19.52
N THR A 810 -19.59 29.27 -18.28
CA THR A 810 -20.63 28.52 -17.57
C THR A 810 -21.91 28.47 -18.37
N PRO A 811 -22.46 27.31 -18.75
CA PRO A 811 -23.68 27.20 -19.49
C PRO A 811 -24.87 27.85 -18.74
N THR A 812 -25.71 28.58 -19.45
CA THR A 812 -26.94 29.19 -18.92
C THR A 812 -28.18 28.50 -19.51
N PHE A 813 -29.25 28.50 -18.74
CA PHE A 813 -30.51 27.83 -19.09
C PHE A 813 -31.69 28.82 -19.32
N ASP A 814 -31.35 30.07 -19.59
CA ASP A 814 -32.33 31.14 -19.86
C ASP A 814 -33.10 30.95 -21.19
#